data_7c9248d69de126b3e05d58408b0629de
#
_entry.id   7c9248d69de126b3e05d58408b0629de
#
_cell.length_a   1.000
_cell.length_b   1.000
_cell.length_c   1.000
_cell.angle_alpha   90.00
_cell.angle_beta   90.00
_cell.angle_gamma   90.00
#
_symmetry.space_group_name_H-M   'P 1'
#
loop_
_entity.id
_entity.type
_entity.pdbx_description
1 polymer ?
#
loop_
_entity_poly.entity_id
_entity_poly.type
_entity_poly.pdbx_seq_one_letter_code
_entity_poly.pdbx_strand_id
1 'polypeptide(L)'
;MNPFSKFINWYFRKDSLPYWCIFLIDCIICLLGGLFVCTLFFRFSRTATNIVPIVNTLLLYQVFNVIGFRVFHTYAGVIRFSSFVDLKRVAYAMGLGFVIVVVLHYPIIFWAEIHQHIVPLHLRHIVSIYLVTTILLWTFRIMIKGIYDTVFDTGQAKRALIYGVREGGVGLAKNIAAQKPQQFRLFGFISHEEGFANHYLMGKKVYEVNDDLLRVIKENRINAVLVSPLRNEVFRDNTRLQDMLIEAGVNIYMTEGVQEWDADASGKVVNTLKEISIEDLLPRDQIQIDMQSVGNLLRGKKILITGSAGSIGSEMVRQVCLFHPAELMLVDQAETPQHDIRLMMENDYPAIKSYTVIASIANRDRMEGIFSTFRPDYVFHAAAYKHVPMMENNPSESIQNNVWGTKVVADLSLKYGVKKFVMVSTDKAVNPTNVMGCSKRICEIYVQALDKAEKEGKMHGNTQFVTTRFGNVLGSNGSVIPLFERQIKAGGPVTVTDPNIIRFFMLIPEACKLVLEAGTKGNGGEIFVFDMGKPVRIADLAKRMIRLSGAKNIEIQYTGLRAGEKLYEEVLNDEEGTLPSFNPKIRIAKVREYDYEQVNTDVMELVSISHTYDEMNIVRKMKQIVPEFKSKNSVYAELD
;
A
#
# COMPACT_ATOMS: atom_id res chain seq x y z
N MET A 1 -6.33 -28.39 -34.36
CA MET A 1 -5.42 -27.24 -34.30
C MET A 1 -4.73 -27.09 -35.65
N ASN A 2 -4.91 -25.92 -36.28
CA ASN A 2 -4.37 -25.62 -37.61
C ASN A 2 -2.81 -25.65 -37.56
N PRO A 3 -2.08 -26.23 -38.54
CA PRO A 3 -0.62 -26.29 -38.55
C PRO A 3 0.05 -24.92 -38.37
N PHE A 4 -0.63 -23.86 -38.84
CA PHE A 4 -0.22 -22.47 -38.66
C PHE A 4 -0.21 -22.02 -37.18
N SER A 5 -1.20 -22.43 -36.37
CA SER A 5 -1.24 -22.12 -34.93
C SER A 5 -0.19 -22.90 -34.13
N LYS A 6 0.19 -24.13 -34.60
CA LYS A 6 1.29 -24.89 -33.99
C LYS A 6 2.65 -24.23 -34.24
N PHE A 7 2.86 -23.69 -35.45
CA PHE A 7 4.08 -22.97 -35.81
C PHE A 7 4.21 -21.65 -35.04
N ILE A 8 3.13 -20.89 -34.93
CA ILE A 8 3.08 -19.63 -34.17
C ILE A 8 3.39 -19.90 -32.69
N ASN A 9 2.71 -20.88 -32.09
CA ASN A 9 2.96 -21.23 -30.68
C ASN A 9 4.38 -21.73 -30.43
N TRP A 10 4.96 -22.51 -31.36
CA TRP A 10 6.34 -22.96 -31.28
C TRP A 10 7.33 -21.79 -31.37
N TYR A 11 7.11 -20.87 -32.31
CA TYR A 11 7.96 -19.69 -32.54
C TYR A 11 7.98 -18.76 -31.32
N PHE A 12 6.83 -18.49 -30.74
CA PHE A 12 6.72 -17.54 -29.64
C PHE A 12 7.03 -18.12 -28.26
N ARG A 13 7.10 -19.44 -28.10
CA ARG A 13 7.56 -20.10 -26.87
C ARG A 13 9.07 -20.06 -26.67
N LYS A 14 9.86 -19.82 -27.71
CA LYS A 14 11.30 -19.63 -27.59
C LYS A 14 11.63 -18.23 -27.10
N ASP A 15 12.55 -18.10 -26.17
CA ASP A 15 12.93 -16.81 -25.57
C ASP A 15 13.45 -15.79 -26.58
N SER A 16 14.15 -16.23 -27.62
CA SER A 16 14.54 -15.41 -28.79
C SER A 16 14.84 -16.27 -29.99
N LEU A 17 14.60 -15.75 -31.22
CA LEU A 17 15.23 -16.34 -32.40
C LEU A 17 16.72 -16.00 -32.41
N PRO A 18 17.57 -16.94 -32.91
CA PRO A 18 18.94 -16.62 -33.19
C PRO A 18 19.04 -15.43 -34.17
N TYR A 19 19.97 -14.49 -33.92
CA TYR A 19 20.11 -13.27 -34.73
C TYR A 19 20.41 -13.54 -36.20
N TRP A 20 21.03 -14.67 -36.51
CA TRP A 20 21.27 -15.07 -37.91
C TRP A 20 19.96 -15.38 -38.67
N CYS A 21 18.89 -15.84 -38.00
CA CYS A 21 17.58 -16.04 -38.60
C CYS A 21 16.96 -14.70 -38.99
N ILE A 22 17.03 -13.69 -38.10
CA ILE A 22 16.51 -12.33 -38.36
C ILE A 22 17.25 -11.71 -39.53
N PHE A 23 18.56 -11.84 -39.54
CA PHE A 23 19.42 -11.37 -40.60
C PHE A 23 19.08 -12.01 -41.96
N LEU A 24 18.87 -13.33 -41.98
CA LEU A 24 18.49 -14.09 -43.19
C LEU A 24 17.11 -13.63 -43.70
N ILE A 25 16.15 -13.41 -42.82
CA ILE A 25 14.81 -12.92 -43.18
C ILE A 25 14.90 -11.52 -43.79
N ASP A 26 15.68 -10.60 -43.20
CA ASP A 26 15.90 -9.27 -43.73
C ASP A 26 16.53 -9.33 -45.12
N CYS A 27 17.48 -10.22 -45.35
CA CYS A 27 18.12 -10.45 -46.67
C CYS A 27 17.11 -10.98 -47.71
N ILE A 28 16.26 -11.95 -47.32
CA ILE A 28 15.21 -12.50 -48.19
C ILE A 28 14.18 -11.42 -48.56
N ILE A 29 13.76 -10.59 -47.62
CA ILE A 29 12.83 -9.50 -47.86
C ILE A 29 13.41 -8.49 -48.85
N CYS A 30 14.68 -8.16 -48.72
CA CYS A 30 15.38 -7.26 -49.65
C CYS A 30 15.46 -7.84 -51.09
N LEU A 31 15.77 -9.13 -51.23
CA LEU A 31 15.82 -9.79 -52.55
C LEU A 31 14.44 -9.87 -53.19
N LEU A 32 13.43 -10.31 -52.44
CA LEU A 32 12.06 -10.42 -52.95
C LEU A 32 11.45 -9.04 -53.28
N GLY A 33 11.69 -8.03 -52.46
CA GLY A 33 11.25 -6.67 -52.71
C GLY A 33 11.93 -6.05 -53.93
N GLY A 34 13.24 -6.28 -54.10
CA GLY A 34 13.99 -5.86 -55.28
C GLY A 34 13.46 -6.55 -56.54
N LEU A 35 13.25 -7.86 -56.50
CA LEU A 35 12.65 -8.61 -57.63
C LEU A 35 11.24 -8.12 -57.98
N PHE A 36 10.41 -7.87 -56.98
CA PHE A 36 9.07 -7.29 -57.18
C PHE A 36 9.14 -5.94 -57.89
N VAL A 37 9.99 -5.04 -57.46
CA VAL A 37 10.16 -3.73 -58.15
C VAL A 37 10.65 -3.90 -59.58
N CYS A 38 11.62 -4.80 -59.81
CA CYS A 38 12.10 -5.10 -61.18
C CYS A 38 10.99 -5.63 -62.06
N THR A 39 10.10 -6.49 -61.57
CA THR A 39 8.95 -7.02 -62.36
C THR A 39 7.95 -5.92 -62.72
N LEU A 40 7.74 -4.94 -61.84
CA LEU A 40 6.87 -3.79 -62.12
C LEU A 40 7.43 -2.90 -63.22
N PHE A 41 8.72 -2.62 -63.22
CA PHE A 41 9.35 -1.74 -64.22
C PHE A 41 9.64 -2.39 -65.58
N PHE A 42 10.06 -3.68 -65.59
CA PHE A 42 10.48 -4.37 -66.81
C PHE A 42 9.37 -5.23 -67.45
N ARG A 43 8.20 -5.30 -66.88
CA ARG A 43 7.14 -6.26 -67.20
C ARG A 43 7.57 -7.72 -66.95
N PHE A 44 6.64 -8.57 -66.58
CA PHE A 44 6.90 -9.97 -66.14
C PHE A 44 7.67 -10.77 -67.20
N SER A 45 7.37 -10.66 -68.51
CA SER A 45 8.04 -11.42 -69.56
C SER A 45 9.54 -11.06 -69.69
N ARG A 46 9.91 -9.77 -69.64
CA ARG A 46 11.32 -9.32 -69.70
C ARG A 46 12.07 -9.65 -68.40
N THR A 47 11.39 -9.66 -67.28
CA THR A 47 12.00 -10.06 -66.01
C THR A 47 12.30 -11.55 -66.03
N ALA A 48 11.41 -12.38 -66.54
CA ALA A 48 11.59 -13.82 -66.65
C ALA A 48 12.76 -14.21 -67.58
N THR A 49 12.92 -13.53 -68.71
CA THR A 49 14.05 -13.77 -69.64
C THR A 49 15.39 -13.29 -69.14
N ASN A 50 15.43 -12.28 -68.26
CA ASN A 50 16.66 -11.71 -67.67
C ASN A 50 16.78 -11.98 -66.16
N ILE A 51 16.16 -13.04 -65.68
CA ILE A 51 16.10 -13.28 -64.24
C ILE A 51 17.48 -13.46 -63.60
N VAL A 52 18.40 -14.15 -64.23
CA VAL A 52 19.73 -14.40 -63.73
C VAL A 52 20.54 -13.10 -63.57
N PRO A 53 20.68 -12.23 -64.60
CA PRO A 53 21.33 -10.93 -64.46
C PRO A 53 20.66 -10.01 -63.42
N ILE A 54 19.33 -10.02 -63.31
CA ILE A 54 18.59 -9.23 -62.28
C ILE A 54 18.94 -9.75 -60.90
N VAL A 55 18.87 -11.06 -60.67
CA VAL A 55 19.19 -11.66 -59.37
C VAL A 55 20.65 -11.36 -59.00
N ASN A 56 21.59 -11.47 -59.93
CA ASN A 56 23.00 -11.10 -59.70
C ASN A 56 23.17 -9.65 -59.28
N THR A 57 22.41 -8.71 -59.92
CA THR A 57 22.42 -7.30 -59.53
C THR A 57 21.90 -7.10 -58.10
N LEU A 58 20.79 -7.79 -57.78
CA LEU A 58 20.20 -7.70 -56.44
C LEU A 58 21.11 -8.36 -55.37
N LEU A 59 21.81 -9.44 -55.70
CA LEU A 59 22.79 -10.08 -54.82
C LEU A 59 23.97 -9.13 -54.55
N LEU A 60 24.44 -8.41 -55.58
CA LEU A 60 25.44 -7.40 -55.41
C LEU A 60 24.99 -6.28 -54.45
N TYR A 61 23.74 -5.80 -54.62
CA TYR A 61 23.17 -4.79 -53.70
C TYR A 61 23.02 -5.36 -52.29
N GLN A 62 22.74 -6.66 -52.18
CA GLN A 62 22.63 -7.33 -50.88
C GLN A 62 23.93 -7.32 -50.09
N VAL A 63 25.09 -7.43 -50.77
CA VAL A 63 26.40 -7.30 -50.10
C VAL A 63 26.54 -5.94 -49.42
N PHE A 64 26.08 -4.87 -50.09
CA PHE A 64 26.12 -3.51 -49.50
C PHE A 64 25.07 -3.31 -48.40
N ASN A 65 23.90 -3.93 -48.54
CA ASN A 65 22.87 -3.93 -47.48
C ASN A 65 23.39 -4.64 -46.21
N VAL A 66 24.16 -5.73 -46.36
CA VAL A 66 24.77 -6.45 -45.24
C VAL A 66 25.72 -5.54 -44.47
N ILE A 67 26.47 -4.65 -45.12
CA ILE A 67 27.30 -3.65 -44.42
C ILE A 67 26.40 -2.74 -43.56
N GLY A 68 25.32 -2.21 -44.15
CA GLY A 68 24.37 -1.38 -43.41
C GLY A 68 23.75 -2.12 -42.21
N PHE A 69 23.30 -3.36 -42.42
CA PHE A 69 22.70 -4.18 -41.33
C PHE A 69 23.71 -4.43 -40.21
N ARG A 70 24.99 -4.62 -40.54
CA ARG A 70 26.03 -4.87 -39.54
C ARG A 70 26.41 -3.62 -38.75
N VAL A 71 26.51 -2.46 -39.43
CA VAL A 71 26.85 -1.17 -38.81
C VAL A 71 25.73 -0.73 -37.83
N PHE A 72 24.48 -0.86 -38.22
CA PHE A 72 23.35 -0.42 -37.39
C PHE A 72 22.73 -1.55 -36.56
N HIS A 73 23.29 -2.75 -36.54
CA HIS A 73 22.89 -3.89 -35.71
C HIS A 73 21.40 -4.20 -35.82
N THR A 74 20.80 -4.17 -37.02
CA THR A 74 19.35 -4.34 -37.24
C THR A 74 18.82 -5.68 -36.80
N TYR A 75 19.66 -6.70 -36.74
CA TYR A 75 19.39 -8.09 -36.36
C TYR A 75 19.55 -8.37 -34.86
N ALA A 76 20.11 -7.43 -34.07
CA ALA A 76 20.38 -7.62 -32.64
C ALA A 76 19.13 -7.48 -31.77
N GLY A 77 18.00 -7.00 -32.31
CA GLY A 77 16.74 -6.84 -31.60
C GLY A 77 15.85 -8.09 -31.65
N VAL A 78 14.97 -8.24 -30.66
CA VAL A 78 13.89 -9.23 -30.68
C VAL A 78 12.72 -8.67 -31.46
N ILE A 79 12.42 -9.20 -32.67
CA ILE A 79 11.41 -8.64 -33.61
C ILE A 79 10.05 -8.39 -32.95
N ARG A 80 9.60 -9.31 -32.09
CA ARG A 80 8.30 -9.20 -31.38
C ARG A 80 8.20 -7.99 -30.45
N PHE A 81 9.33 -7.37 -30.09
CA PHE A 81 9.42 -6.17 -29.25
C PHE A 81 9.90 -4.94 -30.01
N SER A 82 9.85 -5.00 -31.35
CA SER A 82 10.31 -3.91 -32.18
C SER A 82 9.71 -2.58 -31.76
N SER A 83 10.60 -1.61 -31.56
CA SER A 83 10.30 -0.24 -31.14
C SER A 83 10.50 0.73 -32.32
N PHE A 84 10.10 1.99 -32.14
CA PHE A 84 10.39 3.04 -33.11
C PHE A 84 11.91 3.22 -33.36
N VAL A 85 12.74 2.90 -32.35
CA VAL A 85 14.21 2.93 -32.46
C VAL A 85 14.69 1.87 -33.45
N ASP A 86 14.10 0.68 -33.44
CA ASP A 86 14.47 -0.41 -34.36
C ASP A 86 14.07 -0.09 -35.81
N LEU A 87 12.93 0.55 -36.01
CA LEU A 87 12.52 1.05 -37.34
C LEU A 87 13.50 2.11 -37.85
N LYS A 88 13.98 3.04 -36.99
CA LYS A 88 15.02 4.00 -37.36
C LYS A 88 16.33 3.31 -37.76
N ARG A 89 16.76 2.27 -37.00
CA ARG A 89 17.97 1.51 -37.32
C ARG A 89 17.89 0.88 -38.72
N VAL A 90 16.72 0.29 -39.04
CA VAL A 90 16.46 -0.26 -40.38
C VAL A 90 16.56 0.84 -41.45
N ALA A 91 15.94 2.01 -41.25
CA ALA A 91 16.00 3.12 -42.18
C ALA A 91 17.46 3.60 -42.43
N TYR A 92 18.23 3.73 -41.35
CA TYR A 92 19.65 4.13 -41.46
C TYR A 92 20.50 3.06 -42.17
N ALA A 93 20.26 1.78 -41.91
CA ALA A 93 20.96 0.68 -42.56
C ALA A 93 20.66 0.65 -44.08
N MET A 94 19.40 0.78 -44.45
CA MET A 94 18.99 0.84 -45.86
C MET A 94 19.47 2.12 -46.54
N GLY A 95 19.45 3.26 -45.83
CA GLY A 95 20.00 4.53 -46.32
C GLY A 95 21.49 4.45 -46.62
N LEU A 96 22.28 3.81 -45.73
CA LEU A 96 23.72 3.58 -45.98
C LEU A 96 23.94 2.66 -47.21
N GLY A 97 23.19 1.54 -47.28
CA GLY A 97 23.24 0.64 -48.42
C GLY A 97 22.89 1.33 -49.74
N PHE A 98 21.84 2.17 -49.74
CA PHE A 98 21.44 2.99 -50.88
C PHE A 98 22.58 3.91 -51.35
N VAL A 99 23.20 4.65 -50.44
CA VAL A 99 24.31 5.57 -50.78
C VAL A 99 25.47 4.79 -51.39
N ILE A 100 25.86 3.67 -50.80
CA ILE A 100 26.95 2.85 -51.35
C ILE A 100 26.61 2.35 -52.75
N VAL A 101 25.38 1.85 -52.94
CA VAL A 101 24.92 1.35 -54.23
C VAL A 101 24.93 2.47 -55.29
N VAL A 102 24.40 3.65 -54.95
CA VAL A 102 24.38 4.78 -55.92
C VAL A 102 25.81 5.19 -56.33
N VAL A 103 26.73 5.20 -55.38
CA VAL A 103 28.15 5.58 -55.64
C VAL A 103 28.88 4.52 -56.47
N LEU A 104 28.65 3.24 -56.20
CA LEU A 104 29.43 2.14 -56.78
C LEU A 104 28.77 1.51 -58.03
N HIS A 105 27.45 1.66 -58.20
CA HIS A 105 26.71 1.01 -59.28
C HIS A 105 27.25 1.38 -60.67
N TYR A 106 27.39 2.68 -60.97
CA TYR A 106 27.84 3.15 -62.27
C TYR A 106 29.29 2.79 -62.59
N PRO A 107 30.27 2.95 -61.69
CA PRO A 107 31.64 2.48 -61.92
C PRO A 107 31.74 0.97 -62.21
N ILE A 108 30.94 0.14 -61.48
CA ILE A 108 30.98 -1.31 -61.65
C ILE A 108 30.42 -1.72 -63.01
N ILE A 109 29.36 -1.03 -63.50
CA ILE A 109 28.75 -1.31 -64.80
C ILE A 109 29.70 -0.94 -65.96
N PHE A 110 30.54 0.04 -65.84
CA PHE A 110 31.49 0.42 -66.89
C PHE A 110 32.62 -0.61 -67.09
N TRP A 111 32.77 -1.62 -66.22
CA TRP A 111 33.76 -2.67 -66.41
C TRP A 111 33.23 -3.74 -67.39
N ALA A 112 33.83 -3.83 -68.58
CA ALA A 112 33.30 -4.54 -69.78
C ALA A 112 32.99 -6.02 -69.56
N GLU A 113 33.70 -6.73 -68.71
CA GLU A 113 33.45 -8.17 -68.41
C GLU A 113 32.23 -8.42 -67.51
N ILE A 114 31.82 -7.45 -66.72
CA ILE A 114 30.72 -7.56 -65.78
C ILE A 114 29.35 -7.28 -66.48
N HIS A 115 29.36 -6.53 -67.59
CA HIS A 115 28.16 -6.13 -68.34
C HIS A 115 27.29 -7.29 -68.80
N GLN A 116 27.86 -8.49 -69.01
CA GLN A 116 27.10 -9.66 -69.46
C GLN A 116 26.31 -10.31 -68.33
N HIS A 117 26.64 -10.03 -67.05
CA HIS A 117 26.08 -10.72 -65.89
C HIS A 117 25.25 -9.82 -64.97
N ILE A 118 25.21 -8.52 -65.18
CA ILE A 118 24.53 -7.53 -64.36
C ILE A 118 23.64 -6.61 -65.21
N VAL A 119 22.42 -6.29 -64.78
CA VAL A 119 21.50 -5.37 -65.44
C VAL A 119 21.82 -3.92 -65.04
N PRO A 120 22.03 -2.99 -66.02
CA PRO A 120 22.17 -1.58 -65.70
C PRO A 120 20.83 -0.97 -65.30
N LEU A 121 20.71 -0.64 -63.99
CA LEU A 121 19.52 -0.03 -63.45
C LEU A 121 19.63 1.50 -63.44
N HIS A 122 18.61 2.21 -63.91
CA HIS A 122 18.52 3.65 -63.74
C HIS A 122 18.31 4.03 -62.26
N LEU A 123 18.75 5.21 -61.86
CA LEU A 123 18.60 5.72 -60.50
C LEU A 123 17.18 5.59 -59.94
N ARG A 124 16.15 5.84 -60.78
CA ARG A 124 14.75 5.68 -60.39
C ARG A 124 14.42 4.25 -59.92
N HIS A 125 15.00 3.22 -60.55
CA HIS A 125 14.79 1.83 -60.16
C HIS A 125 15.49 1.54 -58.83
N ILE A 126 16.68 2.04 -58.64
CA ILE A 126 17.44 1.89 -57.39
C ILE A 126 16.67 2.54 -56.21
N VAL A 127 16.22 3.79 -56.40
CA VAL A 127 15.42 4.51 -55.39
C VAL A 127 14.15 3.71 -55.03
N SER A 128 13.43 3.21 -56.06
CA SER A 128 12.22 2.43 -55.85
C SER A 128 12.48 1.12 -55.10
N ILE A 129 13.57 0.42 -55.40
CA ILE A 129 13.98 -0.82 -54.71
C ILE A 129 14.20 -0.51 -53.23
N TYR A 130 14.99 0.49 -52.90
CA TYR A 130 15.32 0.84 -51.53
C TYR A 130 14.11 1.36 -50.74
N LEU A 131 13.24 2.14 -51.37
CA LEU A 131 11.99 2.61 -50.75
C LEU A 131 11.04 1.44 -50.43
N VAL A 132 10.78 0.59 -51.43
CA VAL A 132 9.85 -0.54 -51.26
C VAL A 132 10.41 -1.55 -50.25
N THR A 133 11.68 -1.91 -50.34
CA THR A 133 12.30 -2.85 -49.39
C THR A 133 12.32 -2.33 -47.94
N THR A 134 12.56 -1.02 -47.74
CA THR A 134 12.46 -0.42 -46.40
C THR A 134 11.03 -0.51 -45.83
N ILE A 135 10.02 -0.20 -46.64
CA ILE A 135 8.60 -0.32 -46.27
C ILE A 135 8.26 -1.79 -45.91
N LEU A 136 8.72 -2.75 -46.72
CA LEU A 136 8.49 -4.18 -46.46
C LEU A 136 9.14 -4.65 -45.16
N LEU A 137 10.37 -4.23 -44.88
CA LEU A 137 11.07 -4.53 -43.63
C LEU A 137 10.33 -3.94 -42.41
N TRP A 138 9.81 -2.72 -42.52
CA TRP A 138 9.00 -2.11 -41.47
C TRP A 138 7.67 -2.83 -41.29
N THR A 139 6.95 -3.08 -42.37
CA THR A 139 5.65 -3.79 -42.36
C THR A 139 5.80 -5.18 -41.72
N PHE A 140 6.85 -5.92 -42.08
CA PHE A 140 7.14 -7.22 -41.49
C PHE A 140 7.32 -7.15 -39.97
N ARG A 141 8.11 -6.18 -39.47
CA ARG A 141 8.33 -6.00 -38.01
C ARG A 141 7.05 -5.62 -37.28
N ILE A 142 6.27 -4.70 -37.85
CA ILE A 142 4.98 -4.27 -37.27
C ILE A 142 3.97 -5.43 -37.27
N MET A 143 3.92 -6.24 -38.34
CA MET A 143 3.05 -7.40 -38.46
C MET A 143 3.39 -8.48 -37.41
N ILE A 144 4.66 -8.84 -37.24
CA ILE A 144 5.09 -9.82 -36.24
C ILE A 144 4.74 -9.34 -34.84
N LYS A 145 4.95 -8.07 -34.53
CA LYS A 145 4.55 -7.47 -33.26
C LYS A 145 3.03 -7.53 -33.06
N GLY A 146 2.25 -7.17 -34.06
CA GLY A 146 0.78 -7.22 -34.00
C GLY A 146 0.25 -8.64 -33.77
N ILE A 147 0.82 -9.64 -34.47
CA ILE A 147 0.48 -11.07 -34.25
C ILE A 147 0.84 -11.49 -32.82
N TYR A 148 2.01 -11.12 -32.34
CA TYR A 148 2.42 -11.43 -30.95
C TYR A 148 1.45 -10.82 -29.93
N ASP A 149 1.14 -9.54 -30.06
CA ASP A 149 0.23 -8.83 -29.16
C ASP A 149 -1.20 -9.43 -29.20
N THR A 150 -1.63 -10.02 -30.34
CA THR A 150 -2.96 -10.62 -30.49
C THR A 150 -3.01 -12.08 -29.98
N VAL A 151 -1.98 -12.88 -30.24
CA VAL A 151 -1.97 -14.34 -29.92
C VAL A 151 -1.64 -14.58 -28.44
N PHE A 152 -0.83 -13.71 -27.82
CA PHE A 152 -0.46 -13.78 -26.41
C PHE A 152 -1.28 -12.89 -25.50
N ASP A 153 -2.33 -12.22 -26.03
CA ASP A 153 -3.40 -11.63 -25.22
C ASP A 153 -4.16 -12.81 -24.58
N THR A 154 -3.57 -13.34 -23.50
CA THR A 154 -4.24 -14.35 -22.68
C THR A 154 -5.52 -13.73 -22.15
N GLY A 155 -6.69 -14.28 -22.51
CA GLY A 155 -8.02 -13.75 -22.17
C GLY A 155 -8.33 -13.66 -20.67
N GLN A 156 -7.32 -13.67 -19.82
CA GLN A 156 -7.36 -13.50 -18.36
C GLN A 156 -7.05 -12.06 -17.92
N ALA A 157 -6.52 -11.18 -18.80
CA ALA A 157 -6.22 -9.82 -18.41
C ALA A 157 -7.51 -9.03 -18.12
N LYS A 158 -7.62 -8.44 -16.93
CA LYS A 158 -8.75 -7.62 -16.50
C LYS A 158 -8.80 -6.33 -17.35
N ARG A 159 -9.96 -6.01 -17.95
CA ARG A 159 -10.15 -4.74 -18.65
C ARG A 159 -10.18 -3.61 -17.64
N ALA A 160 -9.29 -2.63 -17.80
CA ALA A 160 -9.08 -1.59 -16.80
C ALA A 160 -9.25 -0.17 -17.37
N LEU A 161 -9.83 0.72 -16.57
CA LEU A 161 -9.73 2.16 -16.70
C LEU A 161 -8.68 2.69 -15.73
N ILE A 162 -7.98 3.78 -16.09
CA ILE A 162 -7.07 4.48 -15.16
C ILE A 162 -7.71 5.79 -14.73
N TYR A 163 -7.85 5.98 -13.42
CA TYR A 163 -8.27 7.25 -12.84
C TYR A 163 -7.07 8.19 -12.72
N GLY A 164 -7.06 9.26 -13.52
CA GLY A 164 -6.00 10.24 -13.65
C GLY A 164 -5.40 10.31 -15.06
N VAL A 165 -5.32 11.52 -15.62
CA VAL A 165 -4.94 11.80 -17.03
C VAL A 165 -3.57 12.47 -17.17
N ARG A 166 -2.91 12.88 -16.07
CA ARG A 166 -1.59 13.50 -16.06
C ARG A 166 -0.46 12.48 -15.96
N GLU A 167 0.75 12.93 -15.71
CA GLU A 167 1.98 12.12 -15.67
C GLU A 167 1.87 10.80 -14.89
N GLY A 168 1.23 10.82 -13.72
CA GLY A 168 1.02 9.60 -12.92
C GLY A 168 0.14 8.56 -13.61
N GLY A 169 -0.93 8.99 -14.32
CA GLY A 169 -1.80 8.10 -15.10
C GLY A 169 -1.08 7.53 -16.32
N VAL A 170 -0.31 8.36 -17.02
CA VAL A 170 0.52 7.93 -18.17
C VAL A 170 1.62 6.96 -17.73
N GLY A 171 2.27 7.24 -16.60
CA GLY A 171 3.28 6.37 -16.00
C GLY A 171 2.70 5.00 -15.66
N LEU A 172 1.54 4.97 -14.99
CA LEU A 172 0.83 3.74 -14.66
C LEU A 172 0.43 2.94 -15.90
N ALA A 173 -0.07 3.61 -16.95
CA ALA A 173 -0.42 2.98 -18.23
C ALA A 173 0.80 2.31 -18.90
N LYS A 174 1.96 2.97 -18.90
CA LYS A 174 3.22 2.41 -19.41
C LYS A 174 3.68 1.19 -18.59
N ASN A 175 3.59 1.27 -17.27
CA ASN A 175 3.95 0.17 -16.37
C ASN A 175 3.09 -1.06 -16.62
N ILE A 176 1.77 -0.90 -16.74
CA ILE A 176 0.85 -2.02 -17.02
C ILE A 176 1.16 -2.65 -18.37
N ALA A 177 1.41 -1.82 -19.40
CA ALA A 177 1.75 -2.33 -20.74
C ALA A 177 3.08 -3.08 -20.77
N ALA A 178 4.00 -2.78 -19.85
CA ALA A 178 5.31 -3.42 -19.74
C ALA A 178 5.28 -4.73 -18.91
N GLN A 179 4.26 -4.96 -18.09
CA GLN A 179 4.14 -6.18 -17.27
C GLN A 179 3.91 -7.44 -18.12
N LYS A 180 4.59 -8.52 -17.76
CA LYS A 180 4.44 -9.83 -18.39
C LYS A 180 4.40 -10.92 -17.30
N PRO A 181 3.31 -11.73 -17.25
CA PRO A 181 2.09 -11.65 -18.05
C PRO A 181 1.27 -10.40 -17.72
N GLN A 182 0.52 -9.88 -18.70
CA GLN A 182 -0.35 -8.72 -18.48
C GLN A 182 -1.51 -9.09 -17.56
N GLN A 183 -1.58 -8.44 -16.39
CA GLN A 183 -2.70 -8.57 -15.46
C GLN A 183 -3.88 -7.67 -15.86
N PHE A 184 -3.58 -6.52 -16.45
CA PHE A 184 -4.57 -5.50 -16.84
C PHE A 184 -4.40 -5.09 -18.30
N ARG A 185 -5.54 -4.93 -18.98
CA ARG A 185 -5.63 -4.39 -20.34
C ARG A 185 -6.26 -3.00 -20.28
N LEU A 186 -5.50 -1.99 -20.63
CA LEU A 186 -5.98 -0.61 -20.62
C LEU A 186 -7.09 -0.40 -21.67
N PHE A 187 -8.27 -0.01 -21.21
CA PHE A 187 -9.41 0.37 -22.06
C PHE A 187 -9.46 1.89 -22.28
N GLY A 188 -9.25 2.70 -21.23
CA GLY A 188 -9.32 4.16 -21.28
C GLY A 188 -8.88 4.81 -19.98
N PHE A 189 -9.13 6.10 -19.88
CA PHE A 189 -8.82 6.91 -18.70
C PHE A 189 -10.08 7.56 -18.15
N ILE A 190 -10.10 7.87 -16.86
CA ILE A 190 -11.15 8.64 -16.20
C ILE A 190 -10.53 9.97 -15.74
N SER A 191 -11.15 11.10 -16.11
CA SER A 191 -10.78 12.44 -15.66
C SER A 191 -11.82 13.00 -14.71
N HIS A 192 -11.34 13.66 -13.67
CA HIS A 192 -12.14 14.52 -12.79
C HIS A 192 -12.05 16.01 -13.24
N GLU A 193 -11.05 16.34 -14.06
CA GLU A 193 -10.81 17.70 -14.50
C GLU A 193 -11.66 18.01 -15.75
N GLU A 194 -12.34 19.14 -15.72
CA GLU A 194 -13.04 19.68 -16.89
C GLU A 194 -12.04 20.01 -18.01
N GLY A 195 -12.40 19.72 -19.26
CA GLY A 195 -11.54 20.00 -20.43
C GLY A 195 -10.78 18.81 -20.99
N PHE A 196 -10.75 17.66 -20.31
CA PHE A 196 -10.17 16.42 -20.85
C PHE A 196 -11.20 15.44 -21.42
N ALA A 197 -12.48 15.75 -21.32
CA ALA A 197 -13.55 14.93 -21.85
C ALA A 197 -13.38 14.67 -23.35
N ASN A 198 -13.64 13.43 -23.75
CA ASN A 198 -13.57 12.99 -25.14
C ASN A 198 -12.20 13.12 -25.84
N HIS A 199 -11.14 13.46 -25.10
CA HIS A 199 -9.78 13.44 -25.61
C HIS A 199 -9.24 12.00 -25.69
N TYR A 200 -8.21 11.80 -26.49
CA TYR A 200 -7.49 10.54 -26.59
C TYR A 200 -6.11 10.67 -25.94
N LEU A 201 -5.82 9.84 -24.97
CA LEU A 201 -4.50 9.75 -24.32
C LEU A 201 -3.90 8.36 -24.59
N MET A 202 -2.70 8.31 -25.16
CA MET A 202 -2.05 7.06 -25.59
C MET A 202 -2.94 6.20 -26.53
N GLY A 203 -3.76 6.86 -27.39
CA GLY A 203 -4.70 6.18 -28.28
C GLY A 203 -5.94 5.58 -27.59
N LYS A 204 -6.18 5.90 -26.29
CA LYS A 204 -7.34 5.48 -25.50
C LYS A 204 -8.19 6.68 -25.12
N LYS A 205 -9.51 6.49 -25.12
CA LYS A 205 -10.48 7.55 -24.82
C LYS A 205 -10.44 7.94 -23.34
N VAL A 206 -10.61 9.24 -23.06
CA VAL A 206 -10.81 9.78 -21.72
C VAL A 206 -12.29 9.96 -21.45
N TYR A 207 -12.76 9.47 -20.30
CA TYR A 207 -14.14 9.54 -19.84
C TYR A 207 -14.25 10.49 -18.64
N GLU A 208 -15.39 11.16 -18.51
CA GLU A 208 -15.72 11.97 -17.33
C GLU A 208 -16.41 11.15 -16.24
N VAL A 209 -16.36 11.67 -15.02
CA VAL A 209 -17.10 11.12 -13.87
C VAL A 209 -18.56 11.59 -13.94
N ASN A 210 -19.38 10.89 -14.71
CA ASN A 210 -20.81 11.13 -14.84
C ASN A 210 -21.58 9.82 -14.94
N ASP A 211 -22.90 9.88 -15.04
CA ASP A 211 -23.76 8.68 -15.08
C ASP A 211 -23.55 7.84 -16.37
N ASP A 212 -23.04 8.44 -17.47
CA ASP A 212 -22.64 7.72 -18.67
C ASP A 212 -21.47 6.77 -18.44
N LEU A 213 -20.61 7.04 -17.45
CA LEU A 213 -19.47 6.19 -17.10
C LEU A 213 -19.94 4.78 -16.69
N LEU A 214 -21.04 4.68 -15.95
CA LEU A 214 -21.67 3.39 -15.59
C LEU A 214 -22.06 2.58 -16.82
N ARG A 215 -22.62 3.24 -17.83
CA ARG A 215 -23.00 2.59 -19.09
C ARG A 215 -21.76 2.09 -19.83
N VAL A 216 -20.73 2.91 -19.93
CA VAL A 216 -19.44 2.52 -20.56
C VAL A 216 -18.82 1.32 -19.85
N ILE A 217 -18.82 1.30 -18.52
CA ILE A 217 -18.29 0.19 -17.71
C ILE A 217 -19.04 -1.11 -18.02
N LYS A 218 -20.37 -1.09 -18.03
CA LYS A 218 -21.21 -2.28 -18.25
C LYS A 218 -21.12 -2.78 -19.70
N GLU A 219 -21.26 -1.90 -20.70
CA GLU A 219 -21.22 -2.25 -22.12
C GLU A 219 -19.87 -2.84 -22.54
N ASN A 220 -18.77 -2.32 -21.99
CA ASN A 220 -17.42 -2.75 -22.35
C ASN A 220 -16.84 -3.80 -21.41
N ARG A 221 -17.64 -4.30 -20.44
CA ARG A 221 -17.23 -5.31 -19.47
C ARG A 221 -15.92 -4.92 -18.77
N ILE A 222 -15.84 -3.69 -18.29
CA ILE A 222 -14.72 -3.19 -17.52
C ILE A 222 -14.85 -3.73 -16.11
N ASN A 223 -13.82 -4.40 -15.63
CA ASN A 223 -13.82 -5.07 -14.33
C ASN A 223 -12.72 -4.57 -13.38
N ALA A 224 -11.95 -3.57 -13.82
CA ALA A 224 -10.93 -2.95 -12.98
C ALA A 224 -10.86 -1.42 -13.20
N VAL A 225 -10.62 -0.69 -12.11
CA VAL A 225 -10.20 0.71 -12.13
C VAL A 225 -8.90 0.83 -11.35
N LEU A 226 -7.90 1.44 -11.98
CA LEU A 226 -6.57 1.63 -11.42
C LEU A 226 -6.40 3.10 -11.07
N VAL A 227 -6.19 3.41 -9.80
CA VAL A 227 -6.03 4.78 -9.33
C VAL A 227 -4.57 5.20 -9.48
N SER A 228 -4.33 6.33 -10.15
CA SER A 228 -3.00 6.91 -10.26
C SER A 228 -2.46 7.32 -8.88
N PRO A 229 -1.17 7.06 -8.54
CA PRO A 229 -0.59 7.42 -7.24
C PRO A 229 -0.83 8.87 -6.84
N LEU A 230 -0.69 9.79 -7.79
CA LEU A 230 -0.88 11.23 -7.58
C LEU A 230 -2.35 11.65 -7.39
N ARG A 231 -3.31 10.71 -7.49
CA ARG A 231 -4.74 10.95 -7.36
C ARG A 231 -5.40 10.15 -6.25
N ASN A 232 -4.61 9.47 -5.42
CA ASN A 232 -5.12 8.65 -4.34
C ASN A 232 -6.00 9.45 -3.37
N GLU A 233 -5.58 10.64 -2.96
CA GLU A 233 -6.34 11.52 -2.04
C GLU A 233 -7.64 12.00 -2.68
N VAL A 234 -7.56 12.55 -3.89
CA VAL A 234 -8.75 13.03 -4.64
C VAL A 234 -9.75 11.90 -4.87
N PHE A 235 -9.26 10.67 -5.09
CA PHE A 235 -10.13 9.50 -5.24
C PHE A 235 -10.79 9.12 -3.91
N ARG A 236 -10.07 9.18 -2.79
CA ARG A 236 -10.61 8.90 -1.44
C ARG A 236 -11.70 9.89 -1.04
N ASP A 237 -11.58 11.15 -1.42
CA ASP A 237 -12.58 12.17 -1.14
C ASP A 237 -13.81 12.08 -2.06
N ASN A 238 -13.70 11.42 -3.20
CA ASN A 238 -14.80 11.28 -4.16
C ASN A 238 -15.67 10.05 -3.87
N THR A 239 -16.45 10.12 -2.80
CA THR A 239 -17.38 9.08 -2.34
C THR A 239 -18.39 8.68 -3.41
N ARG A 240 -18.87 9.64 -4.23
CA ARG A 240 -19.83 9.38 -5.31
C ARG A 240 -19.23 8.45 -6.38
N LEU A 241 -17.99 8.71 -6.80
CA LEU A 241 -17.30 7.85 -7.77
C LEU A 241 -17.03 6.45 -7.20
N GLN A 242 -16.57 6.38 -5.94
CA GLN A 242 -16.34 5.10 -5.27
C GLN A 242 -17.62 4.25 -5.24
N ASP A 243 -18.73 4.83 -4.74
CA ASP A 243 -20.01 4.14 -4.64
C ASP A 243 -20.51 3.69 -6.03
N MET A 244 -20.35 4.53 -7.06
CA MET A 244 -20.68 4.21 -8.47
C MET A 244 -19.87 3.01 -8.99
N LEU A 245 -18.56 2.98 -8.75
CA LEU A 245 -17.70 1.88 -9.19
C LEU A 245 -17.98 0.57 -8.44
N ILE A 246 -18.25 0.67 -7.14
CA ILE A 246 -18.63 -0.45 -6.29
C ILE A 246 -19.98 -1.04 -6.74
N GLU A 247 -20.98 -0.19 -7.05
CA GLU A 247 -22.28 -0.62 -7.57
C GLU A 247 -22.16 -1.28 -8.94
N ALA A 248 -21.21 -0.85 -9.75
CA ALA A 248 -20.91 -1.48 -11.03
C ALA A 248 -20.18 -2.83 -10.90
N GLY A 249 -19.76 -3.24 -9.70
CA GLY A 249 -19.00 -4.46 -9.45
C GLY A 249 -17.56 -4.42 -10.00
N VAL A 250 -16.95 -3.23 -10.02
CA VAL A 250 -15.61 -3.00 -10.56
C VAL A 250 -14.59 -3.09 -9.43
N ASN A 251 -13.56 -3.92 -9.58
CA ASN A 251 -12.46 -3.98 -8.64
C ASN A 251 -11.59 -2.73 -8.77
N ILE A 252 -11.32 -2.07 -7.66
CA ILE A 252 -10.50 -0.87 -7.61
C ILE A 252 -9.10 -1.26 -7.13
N TYR A 253 -8.07 -0.73 -7.79
CA TYR A 253 -6.67 -0.97 -7.45
C TYR A 253 -5.98 0.37 -7.21
N MET A 254 -5.25 0.46 -6.11
CA MET A 254 -4.42 1.63 -5.79
C MET A 254 -2.96 1.21 -5.68
N THR A 255 -2.06 2.13 -5.94
CA THR A 255 -0.64 1.95 -5.62
C THR A 255 -0.42 2.37 -4.17
N GLU A 256 0.35 1.60 -3.42
CA GLU A 256 0.87 2.06 -2.13
C GLU A 256 1.69 3.34 -2.39
N GLY A 257 1.47 4.37 -1.59
CA GLY A 257 2.21 5.63 -1.72
C GLY A 257 3.72 5.37 -1.63
N VAL A 258 4.50 6.08 -2.45
CA VAL A 258 5.96 6.03 -2.39
C VAL A 258 6.35 6.44 -0.97
N GLN A 259 6.86 5.50 -0.18
CA GLN A 259 7.54 5.85 1.06
C GLN A 259 8.87 6.50 0.67
N GLU A 260 8.97 7.80 0.89
CA GLU A 260 10.16 8.62 0.62
C GLU A 260 11.28 8.36 1.62
N TRP A 261 11.67 7.10 1.86
CA TRP A 261 12.85 6.82 2.68
C TRP A 261 13.50 5.48 2.35
N ASP A 262 14.24 5.46 1.25
CA ASP A 262 15.33 4.50 1.06
C ASP A 262 16.41 5.15 0.17
N ALA A 263 17.30 5.89 0.79
CA ALA A 263 18.45 6.52 0.10
C ALA A 263 19.47 5.48 -0.41
N ASP A 264 19.33 4.20 -0.04
CA ASP A 264 20.25 3.13 -0.40
C ASP A 264 19.63 2.01 -1.27
N ALA A 265 18.34 2.07 -1.62
CA ALA A 265 17.73 1.11 -2.53
C ALA A 265 17.99 1.54 -3.99
N SER A 266 19.11 1.13 -4.52
CA SER A 266 19.40 1.19 -5.94
C SER A 266 18.40 0.38 -6.76
N GLY A 267 17.40 1.06 -7.30
CA GLY A 267 16.71 0.69 -8.51
C GLY A 267 15.62 -0.36 -8.43
N LYS A 268 14.48 0.09 -8.72
CA LYS A 268 13.18 -0.44 -9.13
C LYS A 268 12.10 -0.18 -8.08
N VAL A 269 11.52 1.01 -8.15
CA VAL A 269 10.18 1.25 -7.60
C VAL A 269 9.21 0.36 -8.40
N VAL A 270 8.98 -0.85 -7.91
CA VAL A 270 7.88 -1.69 -8.38
C VAL A 270 6.64 -1.14 -7.69
N ASN A 271 5.91 -0.25 -8.38
CA ASN A 271 4.58 0.17 -7.95
C ASN A 271 3.67 -1.07 -7.97
N THR A 272 3.57 -1.77 -6.86
CA THR A 272 2.71 -2.93 -6.72
C THR A 272 1.27 -2.43 -6.62
N LEU A 273 0.46 -2.75 -7.63
CA LEU A 273 -0.97 -2.50 -7.59
C LEU A 273 -1.61 -3.47 -6.61
N LYS A 274 -2.21 -2.94 -5.54
CA LYS A 274 -2.98 -3.68 -4.56
C LYS A 274 -4.47 -3.46 -4.80
N GLU A 275 -5.25 -4.52 -4.71
CA GLU A 275 -6.70 -4.40 -4.67
C GLU A 275 -7.10 -3.62 -3.43
N ILE A 276 -7.98 -2.64 -3.60
CA ILE A 276 -8.34 -1.69 -2.56
C ILE A 276 -9.07 -2.43 -1.43
N SER A 277 -8.64 -2.18 -0.22
CA SER A 277 -9.35 -2.58 0.99
C SER A 277 -10.32 -1.47 1.43
N ILE A 278 -11.24 -1.78 2.34
CA ILE A 278 -12.18 -0.78 2.85
C ILE A 278 -11.46 0.35 3.58
N GLU A 279 -10.34 0.05 4.20
CA GLU A 279 -9.49 1.02 4.90
C GLU A 279 -8.94 2.08 3.94
N ASP A 280 -8.66 1.70 2.70
CA ASP A 280 -8.14 2.59 1.66
C ASP A 280 -9.19 3.57 1.13
N LEU A 281 -10.48 3.27 1.31
CA LEU A 281 -11.61 4.09 0.85
C LEU A 281 -12.06 5.16 1.86
N LEU A 282 -11.59 5.10 3.10
CA LEU A 282 -12.00 6.07 4.10
C LEU A 282 -11.29 7.41 3.86
N PRO A 283 -12.05 8.54 3.84
CA PRO A 283 -11.46 9.88 3.66
C PRO A 283 -10.55 10.20 4.85
N ARG A 284 -9.31 10.60 4.58
CA ARG A 284 -8.37 11.01 5.62
C ARG A 284 -7.19 11.77 5.04
N ASP A 285 -6.64 12.64 5.86
CA ASP A 285 -5.41 13.38 5.55
C ASP A 285 -4.19 12.52 5.87
N GLN A 286 -3.13 12.64 5.09
CA GLN A 286 -1.85 12.00 5.43
C GLN A 286 -1.25 12.67 6.68
N ILE A 287 -0.88 11.83 7.65
CA ILE A 287 -0.22 12.29 8.87
C ILE A 287 1.28 12.42 8.61
N GLN A 288 1.77 13.66 8.69
CA GLN A 288 3.19 13.97 8.67
C GLN A 288 3.69 14.15 10.10
N ILE A 289 4.78 13.51 10.44
CA ILE A 289 5.46 13.62 11.74
C ILE A 289 6.91 14.09 11.55
N ASP A 290 7.49 14.66 12.59
CA ASP A 290 8.90 15.03 12.62
C ASP A 290 9.80 13.79 12.76
N MET A 291 10.04 13.09 11.64
CA MET A 291 10.86 11.88 11.58
C MET A 291 12.28 12.09 12.11
N GLN A 292 12.84 13.30 11.94
CA GLN A 292 14.18 13.60 12.42
C GLN A 292 14.25 13.64 13.94
N SER A 293 13.30 14.31 14.59
CA SER A 293 13.22 14.35 16.06
C SER A 293 12.98 12.97 16.64
N VAL A 294 12.09 12.16 16.05
CA VAL A 294 11.83 10.77 16.46
C VAL A 294 13.10 9.94 16.30
N GLY A 295 13.79 10.05 15.17
CA GLY A 295 15.06 9.35 14.93
C GLY A 295 16.15 9.71 15.95
N ASN A 296 16.28 10.99 16.29
CA ASN A 296 17.25 11.44 17.32
C ASN A 296 16.95 10.84 18.71
N LEU A 297 15.66 10.67 19.04
CA LEU A 297 15.26 10.06 20.29
C LEU A 297 15.61 8.56 20.34
N LEU A 298 15.28 7.80 19.28
CA LEU A 298 15.25 6.34 19.32
C LEU A 298 16.56 5.66 18.86
N ARG A 299 17.33 6.35 18.00
CA ARG A 299 18.56 5.75 17.44
C ARG A 299 19.57 5.38 18.53
N GLY A 300 20.04 4.13 18.47
CA GLY A 300 21.04 3.62 19.40
C GLY A 300 20.55 3.48 20.85
N LYS A 301 19.23 3.46 21.11
CA LYS A 301 18.63 3.33 22.44
C LYS A 301 18.10 1.93 22.69
N LYS A 302 17.99 1.60 23.97
CA LYS A 302 17.34 0.37 24.46
C LYS A 302 15.86 0.66 24.69
N ILE A 303 14.99 -0.02 23.95
CA ILE A 303 13.56 0.26 23.96
C ILE A 303 12.79 -0.97 24.40
N LEU A 304 11.90 -0.81 25.37
CA LEU A 304 10.97 -1.83 25.82
C LEU A 304 9.57 -1.53 25.29
N ILE A 305 8.93 -2.52 24.66
CA ILE A 305 7.56 -2.43 24.17
C ILE A 305 6.74 -3.52 24.84
N THR A 306 5.71 -3.15 25.60
CA THR A 306 4.76 -4.09 26.20
C THR A 306 3.52 -4.21 25.33
N GLY A 307 2.91 -5.40 25.27
CA GLY A 307 1.84 -5.68 24.32
C GLY A 307 2.35 -5.75 22.88
N SER A 308 3.61 -6.18 22.73
CA SER A 308 4.34 -6.17 21.43
C SER A 308 3.70 -7.02 20.34
N ALA A 309 2.91 -8.02 20.70
CA ALA A 309 2.18 -8.89 19.77
C ALA A 309 0.76 -8.40 19.43
N GLY A 310 0.28 -7.35 20.12
CA GLY A 310 -0.98 -6.70 19.81
C GLY A 310 -0.92 -5.85 18.53
N SER A 311 -2.09 -5.43 18.02
CA SER A 311 -2.16 -4.64 16.76
C SER A 311 -1.37 -3.34 16.82
N ILE A 312 -1.43 -2.60 17.94
CA ILE A 312 -0.63 -1.37 18.13
C ILE A 312 0.83 -1.71 18.42
N GLY A 313 1.08 -2.66 19.34
CA GLY A 313 2.44 -3.02 19.73
C GLY A 313 3.28 -3.54 18.58
N SER A 314 2.74 -4.42 17.74
CA SER A 314 3.45 -4.97 16.59
C SER A 314 3.79 -3.92 15.53
N GLU A 315 2.90 -2.96 15.29
CA GLU A 315 3.19 -1.84 14.41
C GLU A 315 4.20 -0.87 15.05
N MET A 316 4.10 -0.65 16.37
CA MET A 316 5.11 0.14 17.10
C MET A 316 6.50 -0.48 16.96
N VAL A 317 6.62 -1.82 17.02
CA VAL A 317 7.88 -2.53 16.77
C VAL A 317 8.40 -2.19 15.36
N ARG A 318 7.56 -2.30 14.31
CA ARG A 318 7.94 -1.97 12.93
C ARG A 318 8.42 -0.53 12.79
N GLN A 319 7.66 0.42 13.35
CA GLN A 319 7.99 1.84 13.28
C GLN A 319 9.31 2.17 14.03
N VAL A 320 9.51 1.59 15.20
CA VAL A 320 10.74 1.79 15.99
C VAL A 320 11.96 1.20 15.27
N CYS A 321 11.82 0.06 14.59
CA CYS A 321 12.90 -0.57 13.82
C CYS A 321 13.45 0.34 12.72
N LEU A 322 12.63 1.21 12.12
CA LEU A 322 13.06 2.17 11.09
C LEU A 322 14.12 3.16 11.61
N PHE A 323 14.20 3.37 12.91
CA PHE A 323 15.13 4.32 13.54
C PHE A 323 16.39 3.66 14.13
N HIS A 324 16.64 2.39 13.84
CA HIS A 324 17.84 1.66 14.27
C HIS A 324 18.12 1.75 15.77
N PRO A 325 17.24 1.24 16.65
CA PRO A 325 17.50 1.14 18.09
C PRO A 325 18.70 0.21 18.36
N ALA A 326 19.35 0.37 19.49
CA ALA A 326 20.45 -0.52 19.87
C ALA A 326 19.96 -1.93 20.21
N GLU A 327 18.92 -2.00 21.04
CA GLU A 327 18.31 -3.26 21.45
C GLU A 327 16.80 -3.08 21.69
N LEU A 328 16.01 -4.10 21.39
CA LEU A 328 14.57 -4.14 21.65
C LEU A 328 14.24 -5.24 22.67
N MET A 329 13.43 -4.89 23.68
CA MET A 329 12.79 -5.83 24.59
C MET A 329 11.28 -5.85 24.30
N LEU A 330 10.79 -6.95 23.76
CA LEU A 330 9.41 -7.12 23.27
C LEU A 330 8.67 -8.07 24.22
N VAL A 331 7.71 -7.54 24.96
CA VAL A 331 7.01 -8.27 26.02
C VAL A 331 5.54 -8.42 25.68
N ASP A 332 5.05 -9.64 25.65
CA ASP A 332 3.62 -9.98 25.55
C ASP A 332 3.33 -11.26 26.32
N GLN A 333 2.08 -11.43 26.77
CA GLN A 333 1.65 -12.66 27.41
C GLN A 333 1.15 -13.73 26.45
N ALA A 334 0.78 -13.34 25.22
CA ALA A 334 0.24 -14.21 24.19
C ALA A 334 1.39 -14.89 23.41
N GLU A 335 1.62 -16.18 23.66
CA GLU A 335 2.75 -16.95 23.10
C GLU A 335 2.73 -16.97 21.57
N THR A 336 1.65 -17.43 20.96
CA THR A 336 1.58 -17.61 19.49
C THR A 336 1.77 -16.30 18.72
N PRO A 337 1.07 -15.18 19.03
CA PRO A 337 1.35 -13.90 18.37
C PRO A 337 2.77 -13.37 18.65
N GLN A 338 3.35 -13.68 19.84
CA GLN A 338 4.72 -13.29 20.17
C GLN A 338 5.75 -14.07 19.34
N HIS A 339 5.45 -15.31 18.97
CA HIS A 339 6.27 -16.07 18.02
C HIS A 339 6.29 -15.41 16.63
N ASP A 340 5.15 -14.91 16.16
CA ASP A 340 5.09 -14.18 14.89
C ASP A 340 5.97 -12.91 14.91
N ILE A 341 5.99 -12.19 16.05
CA ILE A 341 6.90 -11.04 16.24
C ILE A 341 8.36 -11.47 16.17
N ARG A 342 8.70 -12.61 16.77
CA ARG A 342 10.05 -13.15 16.70
C ARG A 342 10.46 -13.43 15.25
N LEU A 343 9.61 -14.12 14.48
CA LEU A 343 9.87 -14.42 13.08
C LEU A 343 10.01 -13.14 12.24
N MET A 344 9.18 -12.13 12.49
CA MET A 344 9.29 -10.82 11.84
C MET A 344 10.66 -10.18 12.14
N MET A 345 11.12 -10.19 13.40
CA MET A 345 12.41 -9.61 13.75
C MET A 345 13.58 -10.37 13.09
N GLU A 346 13.53 -11.69 13.06
CA GLU A 346 14.55 -12.53 12.43
C GLU A 346 14.62 -12.35 10.91
N ASN A 347 13.47 -12.18 10.24
CA ASN A 347 13.40 -12.10 8.77
C ASN A 347 13.56 -10.67 8.23
N ASP A 348 12.86 -9.70 8.84
CA ASP A 348 12.76 -8.35 8.29
C ASP A 348 13.79 -7.38 8.90
N TYR A 349 14.23 -7.64 10.15
CA TYR A 349 15.14 -6.76 10.90
C TYR A 349 16.33 -7.51 11.54
N PRO A 350 17.05 -8.37 10.81
CA PRO A 350 18.11 -9.22 11.39
C PRO A 350 19.30 -8.43 11.99
N ALA A 351 19.47 -7.18 11.59
CA ALA A 351 20.53 -6.31 12.12
C ALA A 351 20.21 -5.72 13.50
N ILE A 352 18.93 -5.79 13.96
CA ILE A 352 18.51 -5.24 15.24
C ILE A 352 18.46 -6.34 16.29
N LYS A 353 19.23 -6.17 17.37
CA LYS A 353 19.22 -7.10 18.49
C LYS A 353 17.90 -7.00 19.25
N SER A 354 17.13 -8.08 19.28
CA SER A 354 15.82 -8.13 19.92
C SER A 354 15.65 -9.32 20.83
N TYR A 355 14.87 -9.14 21.89
CA TYR A 355 14.48 -10.17 22.84
C TYR A 355 12.96 -10.25 22.88
N THR A 356 12.40 -11.35 22.46
CA THR A 356 10.96 -11.63 22.55
C THR A 356 10.69 -12.43 23.82
N VAL A 357 9.94 -11.85 24.75
CA VAL A 357 9.68 -12.42 26.07
C VAL A 357 8.20 -12.65 26.29
N ILE A 358 7.83 -13.85 26.72
CA ILE A 358 6.48 -14.18 27.15
C ILE A 358 6.38 -13.85 28.63
N ALA A 359 5.62 -12.79 28.95
CA ALA A 359 5.36 -12.38 30.32
C ALA A 359 4.09 -11.55 30.42
N SER A 360 3.35 -11.72 31.54
CA SER A 360 2.29 -10.80 31.92
C SER A 360 2.89 -9.57 32.60
N ILE A 361 2.41 -8.38 32.22
CA ILE A 361 2.80 -7.12 32.86
C ILE A 361 2.34 -7.04 34.32
N ALA A 362 1.34 -7.83 34.72
CA ALA A 362 0.85 -7.95 36.08
C ALA A 362 1.80 -8.77 37.01
N ASN A 363 2.70 -9.56 36.43
CA ASN A 363 3.69 -10.31 37.18
C ASN A 363 4.89 -9.39 37.55
N ARG A 364 4.83 -8.77 38.73
CA ARG A 364 5.82 -7.79 39.19
C ARG A 364 7.24 -8.35 39.19
N ASP A 365 7.43 -9.54 39.73
CA ASP A 365 8.77 -10.13 39.88
C ASP A 365 9.43 -10.43 38.55
N ARG A 366 8.63 -10.94 37.59
CA ARG A 366 9.10 -11.19 36.22
C ARG A 366 9.45 -9.88 35.51
N MET A 367 8.58 -8.86 35.61
CA MET A 367 8.84 -7.55 35.03
C MET A 367 10.06 -6.87 35.67
N GLU A 368 10.21 -6.97 36.97
CA GLU A 368 11.39 -6.44 37.66
C GLU A 368 12.69 -7.11 37.20
N GLY A 369 12.69 -8.43 36.99
CA GLY A 369 13.80 -9.16 36.38
C GLY A 369 14.15 -8.64 34.98
N ILE A 370 13.14 -8.35 34.17
CA ILE A 370 13.32 -7.76 32.82
C ILE A 370 13.96 -6.36 32.94
N PHE A 371 13.38 -5.47 33.73
CA PHE A 371 13.89 -4.09 33.89
C PHE A 371 15.30 -4.04 34.48
N SER A 372 15.59 -4.85 35.47
CA SER A 372 16.91 -4.89 36.12
C SER A 372 18.00 -5.33 35.16
N THR A 373 17.71 -6.31 34.29
CA THR A 373 18.67 -6.87 33.32
C THR A 373 18.81 -6.00 32.08
N PHE A 374 17.70 -5.58 31.49
CA PHE A 374 17.68 -4.88 30.21
C PHE A 374 17.98 -3.38 30.33
N ARG A 375 17.50 -2.72 31.39
CA ARG A 375 17.68 -1.28 31.66
C ARG A 375 17.23 -0.43 30.44
N PRO A 376 15.92 -0.37 30.10
CA PRO A 376 15.44 0.37 28.97
C PRO A 376 15.65 1.88 29.11
N ASP A 377 16.03 2.56 28.02
CA ASP A 377 16.01 4.03 27.94
C ASP A 377 14.57 4.55 27.81
N TYR A 378 13.76 3.84 27.02
CA TYR A 378 12.37 4.22 26.70
C TYR A 378 11.44 3.02 26.81
N VAL A 379 10.21 3.28 27.28
CA VAL A 379 9.14 2.29 27.40
C VAL A 379 7.92 2.75 26.61
N PHE A 380 7.44 1.93 25.68
CA PHE A 380 6.15 2.09 25.03
C PHE A 380 5.19 1.03 25.59
N HIS A 381 4.16 1.50 26.31
CA HIS A 381 3.23 0.64 27.00
C HIS A 381 1.91 0.53 26.25
N ALA A 382 1.76 -0.52 25.44
CA ALA A 382 0.56 -0.82 24.67
C ALA A 382 -0.20 -2.08 25.18
N ALA A 383 0.28 -2.73 26.23
CA ALA A 383 -0.37 -3.90 26.83
C ALA A 383 -1.64 -3.48 27.59
N ALA A 384 -2.79 -3.98 27.17
CA ALA A 384 -4.06 -3.82 27.87
C ALA A 384 -5.12 -4.80 27.32
N TYR A 385 -6.10 -5.19 28.13
CA TYR A 385 -7.34 -5.76 27.66
C TYR A 385 -8.27 -4.65 27.17
N LYS A 386 -8.79 -4.78 25.93
CA LYS A 386 -9.50 -3.68 25.23
C LYS A 386 -10.96 -3.96 24.89
N HIS A 387 -11.40 -5.22 24.96
CA HIS A 387 -12.73 -5.60 24.52
C HIS A 387 -13.78 -5.28 25.58
N VAL A 388 -14.61 -4.28 25.32
CA VAL A 388 -15.62 -3.79 26.26
C VAL A 388 -16.51 -4.92 26.81
N PRO A 389 -17.16 -5.77 25.97
CA PRO A 389 -18.03 -6.82 26.51
C PRO A 389 -17.29 -7.84 27.38
N MET A 390 -16.02 -8.13 27.06
CA MET A 390 -15.24 -9.06 27.86
C MET A 390 -14.90 -8.48 29.23
N MET A 391 -14.58 -7.17 29.28
CA MET A 391 -14.21 -6.53 30.55
C MET A 391 -15.45 -6.22 31.41
N GLU A 392 -16.61 -5.97 30.80
CA GLU A 392 -17.88 -5.88 31.54
C GLU A 392 -18.20 -7.17 32.30
N ASN A 393 -17.90 -8.33 31.70
CA ASN A 393 -18.11 -9.64 32.32
C ASN A 393 -16.92 -10.08 33.20
N ASN A 394 -15.82 -9.36 33.21
CA ASN A 394 -14.59 -9.72 33.95
C ASN A 394 -13.90 -8.47 34.54
N PRO A 395 -14.56 -7.72 35.46
CA PRO A 395 -13.97 -6.52 36.04
C PRO A 395 -12.66 -6.79 36.78
N SER A 396 -12.55 -7.91 37.48
CA SER A 396 -11.31 -8.33 38.17
C SER A 396 -10.11 -8.38 37.21
N GLU A 397 -10.27 -9.01 36.04
CA GLU A 397 -9.22 -9.12 35.03
C GLU A 397 -8.86 -7.76 34.46
N SER A 398 -9.84 -6.87 34.28
CA SER A 398 -9.59 -5.50 33.82
C SER A 398 -8.71 -4.73 34.82
N ILE A 399 -8.93 -4.89 36.12
CA ILE A 399 -8.14 -4.23 37.16
C ILE A 399 -6.75 -4.86 37.28
N GLN A 400 -6.66 -6.18 37.35
CA GLN A 400 -5.38 -6.87 37.51
C GLN A 400 -4.45 -6.67 36.32
N ASN A 401 -4.98 -6.75 35.10
CA ASN A 401 -4.14 -6.55 33.91
C ASN A 401 -3.92 -5.06 33.58
N ASN A 402 -5.01 -4.28 33.44
CA ASN A 402 -4.86 -2.90 32.97
C ASN A 402 -4.33 -1.99 34.09
N VAL A 403 -4.95 -1.98 35.27
CA VAL A 403 -4.59 -1.04 36.34
C VAL A 403 -3.31 -1.48 37.04
N TRP A 404 -3.29 -2.69 37.59
CA TRP A 404 -2.11 -3.20 38.29
C TRP A 404 -0.91 -3.37 37.33
N GLY A 405 -1.14 -3.94 36.14
CA GLY A 405 -0.06 -4.10 35.14
C GLY A 405 0.56 -2.77 34.73
N THR A 406 -0.26 -1.72 34.49
CA THR A 406 0.25 -0.36 34.18
C THR A 406 1.03 0.20 35.36
N LYS A 407 0.52 0.06 36.59
CA LYS A 407 1.23 0.48 37.80
C LYS A 407 2.59 -0.20 37.93
N VAL A 408 2.68 -1.52 37.74
CA VAL A 408 3.94 -2.26 37.77
C VAL A 408 4.96 -1.72 36.79
N VAL A 409 4.54 -1.52 35.51
CA VAL A 409 5.46 -1.04 34.46
C VAL A 409 5.87 0.41 34.70
N ALA A 410 4.96 1.27 35.18
CA ALA A 410 5.28 2.67 35.50
C ALA A 410 6.22 2.80 36.68
N ASP A 411 5.96 2.09 37.80
CA ASP A 411 6.81 2.09 38.98
C ASP A 411 8.22 1.59 38.66
N LEU A 412 8.33 0.51 37.87
CA LEU A 412 9.62 -0.03 37.44
C LEU A 412 10.35 0.93 36.49
N SER A 413 9.62 1.65 35.66
CA SER A 413 10.20 2.67 34.79
C SER A 413 10.87 3.77 35.62
N LEU A 414 10.19 4.26 36.64
CA LEU A 414 10.75 5.24 37.59
C LEU A 414 11.95 4.66 38.36
N LYS A 415 11.78 3.47 38.94
CA LYS A 415 12.83 2.78 39.75
C LYS A 415 14.11 2.54 38.95
N TYR A 416 14.00 2.19 37.66
CA TYR A 416 15.17 1.83 36.85
C TYR A 416 15.64 2.97 35.92
N GLY A 417 15.14 4.20 36.13
CA GLY A 417 15.65 5.40 35.48
C GLY A 417 15.34 5.46 33.98
N VAL A 418 14.19 4.95 33.57
CA VAL A 418 13.67 5.11 32.21
C VAL A 418 13.48 6.59 31.93
N LYS A 419 14.02 7.09 30.83
CA LYS A 419 13.92 8.53 30.48
C LYS A 419 12.50 8.94 30.14
N LYS A 420 11.77 8.05 29.45
CA LYS A 420 10.42 8.33 29.02
C LYS A 420 9.56 7.08 28.97
N PHE A 421 8.38 7.17 29.56
CA PHE A 421 7.33 6.16 29.55
C PHE A 421 6.16 6.70 28.75
N VAL A 422 5.77 6.03 27.67
CA VAL A 422 4.66 6.42 26.79
C VAL A 422 3.55 5.40 26.89
N MET A 423 2.40 5.80 27.46
CA MET A 423 1.23 4.95 27.63
C MET A 423 0.22 5.16 26.50
N VAL A 424 -0.21 4.08 25.90
CA VAL A 424 -1.35 4.08 24.97
C VAL A 424 -2.65 4.00 25.75
N SER A 425 -3.54 4.98 25.55
CA SER A 425 -4.88 5.05 26.10
C SER A 425 -5.94 5.12 24.99
N THR A 426 -7.18 5.41 25.33
CA THR A 426 -8.34 5.34 24.42
C THR A 426 -9.33 6.48 24.68
N ASP A 427 -10.13 6.82 23.67
CA ASP A 427 -11.31 7.69 23.76
C ASP A 427 -12.33 7.19 24.82
N LYS A 428 -12.39 5.89 25.07
CA LYS A 428 -13.31 5.28 26.05
C LYS A 428 -12.95 5.57 27.52
N ALA A 429 -11.76 6.10 27.77
CA ALA A 429 -11.35 6.61 29.08
C ALA A 429 -12.02 7.95 29.43
N VAL A 430 -12.61 8.63 28.43
CA VAL A 430 -13.32 9.88 28.59
C VAL A 430 -14.78 9.62 28.95
N ASN A 431 -15.29 10.21 30.06
CA ASN A 431 -16.64 9.94 30.56
C ASN A 431 -16.99 8.45 30.43
N PRO A 432 -16.24 7.55 31.08
CA PRO A 432 -16.35 6.13 30.81
C PRO A 432 -17.77 5.61 31.11
N THR A 433 -18.28 4.76 30.22
CA THR A 433 -19.58 4.10 30.35
C THR A 433 -19.47 2.61 30.56
N ASN A 434 -18.24 2.13 30.69
CA ASN A 434 -17.91 0.71 30.82
C ASN A 434 -16.63 0.50 31.64
N VAL A 435 -16.49 -0.73 32.15
CA VAL A 435 -15.37 -1.16 33.00
C VAL A 435 -14.03 -0.98 32.30
N MET A 436 -13.92 -1.34 31.02
CA MET A 436 -12.67 -1.20 30.27
C MET A 436 -12.23 0.27 30.18
N GLY A 437 -13.13 1.18 29.79
CA GLY A 437 -12.86 2.61 29.71
C GLY A 437 -12.45 3.19 31.08
N CYS A 438 -13.19 2.82 32.15
CA CYS A 438 -12.89 3.23 33.50
C CYS A 438 -11.52 2.72 33.97
N SER A 439 -11.15 1.46 33.67
CA SER A 439 -9.82 0.92 34.01
C SER A 439 -8.70 1.72 33.35
N LYS A 440 -8.86 2.14 32.08
CA LYS A 440 -7.89 2.99 31.38
C LYS A 440 -7.83 4.40 31.97
N ARG A 441 -8.98 4.95 32.39
CA ARG A 441 -9.00 6.24 33.09
C ARG A 441 -8.22 6.18 34.42
N ILE A 442 -8.37 5.12 35.20
CA ILE A 442 -7.60 4.89 36.43
C ILE A 442 -6.09 4.82 36.11
N CYS A 443 -5.71 4.15 35.02
CA CYS A 443 -4.30 4.15 34.57
C CYS A 443 -3.79 5.56 34.27
N GLU A 444 -4.56 6.39 33.56
CA GLU A 444 -4.21 7.78 33.28
C GLU A 444 -4.00 8.60 34.56
N ILE A 445 -4.95 8.48 35.50
CA ILE A 445 -4.90 9.15 36.81
C ILE A 445 -3.63 8.74 37.56
N TYR A 446 -3.33 7.42 37.59
CA TYR A 446 -2.15 6.92 38.29
C TYR A 446 -0.84 7.47 37.68
N VAL A 447 -0.71 7.36 36.35
CA VAL A 447 0.50 7.80 35.64
C VAL A 447 0.74 9.30 35.78
N GLN A 448 -0.33 10.11 35.76
CA GLN A 448 -0.24 11.56 35.99
C GLN A 448 0.13 11.93 37.41
N ALA A 449 -0.46 11.25 38.40
CA ALA A 449 -0.14 11.44 39.81
C ALA A 449 1.32 11.08 40.11
N LEU A 450 1.83 10.00 39.48
CA LEU A 450 3.23 9.58 39.59
C LEU A 450 4.20 10.60 39.00
N ASP A 451 3.91 11.11 37.78
CA ASP A 451 4.70 12.16 37.12
C ASP A 451 4.77 13.45 37.98
N LYS A 452 3.63 13.84 38.52
CA LYS A 452 3.56 15.02 39.42
C LYS A 452 4.38 14.80 40.70
N ALA A 453 4.25 13.65 41.33
CA ALA A 453 5.00 13.31 42.56
C ALA A 453 6.52 13.27 42.32
N GLU A 454 6.95 12.82 41.17
CA GLU A 454 8.35 12.85 40.75
C GLU A 454 8.84 14.30 40.57
N LYS A 455 8.10 15.12 39.82
CA LYS A 455 8.42 16.55 39.62
C LYS A 455 8.44 17.38 40.89
N GLU A 456 7.60 17.01 41.87
CA GLU A 456 7.57 17.65 43.20
C GLU A 456 8.70 17.10 44.13
N GLY A 457 9.51 16.16 43.67
CA GLY A 457 10.57 15.54 44.47
C GLY A 457 10.10 14.58 45.57
N LYS A 458 8.81 14.20 45.57
CA LYS A 458 8.24 13.21 46.50
C LYS A 458 8.68 11.79 46.17
N MET A 459 8.96 11.54 44.87
CA MET A 459 9.47 10.28 44.36
C MET A 459 10.85 10.49 43.73
N HIS A 460 11.75 9.55 43.92
CA HIS A 460 13.08 9.59 43.32
C HIS A 460 13.07 8.97 41.93
N GLY A 461 13.41 9.72 40.92
CA GLY A 461 13.49 9.29 39.54
C GLY A 461 13.79 10.44 38.58
N ASN A 462 13.72 10.19 37.31
CA ASN A 462 13.79 11.18 36.24
C ASN A 462 13.09 10.61 34.99
N THR A 463 11.82 10.20 35.15
CA THR A 463 11.03 9.58 34.10
C THR A 463 9.91 10.53 33.68
N GLN A 464 9.90 10.92 32.40
CA GLN A 464 8.79 11.68 31.82
C GLN A 464 7.67 10.71 31.44
N PHE A 465 6.50 10.88 32.05
CA PHE A 465 5.33 10.05 31.79
C PHE A 465 4.39 10.75 30.80
N VAL A 466 4.20 10.15 29.63
CA VAL A 466 3.36 10.67 28.53
C VAL A 466 2.22 9.71 28.28
N THR A 467 1.01 10.23 28.14
CA THR A 467 -0.17 9.46 27.78
C THR A 467 -0.69 9.89 26.42
N THR A 468 -1.15 8.94 25.61
CA THR A 468 -1.77 9.21 24.29
C THR A 468 -3.17 8.62 24.23
N ARG A 469 -4.16 9.42 23.78
CA ARG A 469 -5.56 9.02 23.56
C ARG A 469 -5.91 9.06 22.10
N PHE A 470 -6.49 7.99 21.59
CA PHE A 470 -7.11 7.94 20.27
C PHE A 470 -8.27 6.95 20.25
N GLY A 471 -9.12 7.07 19.24
CA GLY A 471 -10.30 6.23 19.07
C GLY A 471 -10.00 4.88 18.44
N ASN A 472 -10.95 4.37 17.63
CA ASN A 472 -10.78 3.06 17.04
C ASN A 472 -9.72 3.08 15.94
N VAL A 473 -8.98 1.98 15.83
CA VAL A 473 -8.01 1.76 14.75
C VAL A 473 -8.52 0.70 13.79
N LEU A 474 -8.33 0.95 12.48
CA LEU A 474 -8.79 0.07 11.42
C LEU A 474 -7.97 -1.23 11.39
N GLY A 475 -8.64 -2.33 11.06
CA GLY A 475 -7.98 -3.62 10.86
C GLY A 475 -7.42 -4.26 12.15
N SER A 476 -7.68 -3.69 13.33
CA SER A 476 -7.19 -4.29 14.59
C SER A 476 -7.94 -5.59 14.92
N ASN A 477 -7.24 -6.54 15.53
CA ASN A 477 -7.79 -7.83 15.92
C ASN A 477 -9.07 -7.69 16.74
N GLY A 478 -10.13 -8.41 16.33
CA GLY A 478 -11.45 -8.38 16.95
C GLY A 478 -12.26 -7.10 16.73
N SER A 479 -11.82 -6.20 15.86
CA SER A 479 -12.57 -4.99 15.49
C SER A 479 -13.69 -5.27 14.49
N VAL A 480 -14.49 -4.24 14.19
CA VAL A 480 -15.71 -4.34 13.35
C VAL A 480 -15.41 -4.80 11.93
N ILE A 481 -14.31 -4.39 11.30
CA ILE A 481 -13.98 -4.77 9.92
C ILE A 481 -13.71 -6.28 9.80
N PRO A 482 -12.80 -6.90 10.55
CA PRO A 482 -12.61 -8.35 10.53
C PRO A 482 -13.88 -9.15 10.92
N LEU A 483 -14.75 -8.59 11.76
CA LEU A 483 -16.03 -9.21 12.08
C LEU A 483 -16.94 -9.23 10.84
N PHE A 484 -17.11 -8.10 10.17
CA PHE A 484 -17.94 -7.98 8.97
C PHE A 484 -17.42 -8.86 7.83
N GLU A 485 -16.10 -8.90 7.61
CA GLU A 485 -15.50 -9.79 6.62
C GLU A 485 -15.84 -11.27 6.86
N ARG A 486 -15.73 -11.73 8.10
CA ARG A 486 -16.11 -13.10 8.48
C ARG A 486 -17.59 -13.38 8.25
N GLN A 487 -18.46 -12.44 8.62
CA GLN A 487 -19.91 -12.56 8.44
C GLN A 487 -20.29 -12.57 6.96
N ILE A 488 -19.67 -11.72 6.16
CA ILE A 488 -19.87 -11.68 4.70
C ILE A 488 -19.39 -12.98 4.05
N LYS A 489 -18.19 -13.48 4.41
CA LYS A 489 -17.68 -14.77 3.93
C LYS A 489 -18.56 -15.95 4.32
N ALA A 490 -19.24 -15.86 5.46
CA ALA A 490 -20.18 -16.87 5.93
C ALA A 490 -21.59 -16.78 5.29
N GLY A 491 -21.84 -15.77 4.43
CA GLY A 491 -23.13 -15.57 3.78
C GLY A 491 -24.11 -14.68 4.55
N GLY A 492 -23.66 -13.99 5.61
CA GLY A 492 -24.46 -13.08 6.42
C GLY A 492 -25.23 -13.76 7.57
N PRO A 493 -26.08 -13.01 8.28
CA PRO A 493 -26.23 -11.56 8.18
C PRO A 493 -25.05 -10.79 8.76
N VAL A 494 -24.89 -9.52 8.35
CA VAL A 494 -23.94 -8.60 8.98
C VAL A 494 -24.61 -7.92 10.16
N THR A 495 -24.02 -8.03 11.36
CA THR A 495 -24.64 -7.52 12.60
C THR A 495 -24.10 -6.15 12.97
N VAL A 496 -24.98 -5.16 13.12
CA VAL A 496 -24.69 -3.80 13.57
C VAL A 496 -25.49 -3.51 14.82
N THR A 497 -24.89 -2.89 15.84
CA THR A 497 -25.56 -2.67 17.12
C THR A 497 -26.67 -1.63 17.06
N ASP A 498 -26.46 -0.53 16.29
CA ASP A 498 -27.48 0.51 16.11
C ASP A 498 -27.33 1.16 14.72
N PRO A 499 -28.42 1.51 14.02
CA PRO A 499 -28.36 2.15 12.70
C PRO A 499 -27.65 3.51 12.69
N ASN A 500 -27.63 4.21 13.83
CA ASN A 500 -27.06 5.55 13.98
C ASN A 500 -25.70 5.56 14.66
N ILE A 501 -25.16 4.38 15.03
CA ILE A 501 -23.87 4.31 15.70
C ILE A 501 -22.76 4.84 14.79
N ILE A 502 -21.96 5.76 15.32
CA ILE A 502 -20.79 6.31 14.63
C ILE A 502 -19.51 6.01 15.41
N ARG A 503 -18.42 5.88 14.67
CA ARG A 503 -17.08 5.72 15.25
C ARG A 503 -16.08 6.52 14.45
N PHE A 504 -15.06 7.01 15.14
CA PHE A 504 -13.88 7.55 14.52
C PHE A 504 -12.93 6.41 14.20
N PHE A 505 -12.22 6.52 13.08
CA PHE A 505 -11.24 5.54 12.66
C PHE A 505 -9.92 6.18 12.25
N MET A 506 -8.82 5.55 12.64
CA MET A 506 -7.46 5.90 12.26
C MET A 506 -6.74 4.64 11.79
N LEU A 507 -5.76 4.76 10.90
CA LEU A 507 -4.88 3.62 10.60
C LEU A 507 -3.96 3.32 11.77
N ILE A 508 -3.65 2.03 11.94
CA ILE A 508 -2.67 1.61 12.97
C ILE A 508 -1.31 2.29 12.76
N PRO A 509 -0.72 2.35 11.54
CA PRO A 509 0.52 3.08 11.31
C PRO A 509 0.44 4.58 11.62
N GLU A 510 -0.70 5.23 11.34
CA GLU A 510 -0.92 6.64 11.67
C GLU A 510 -0.93 6.87 13.18
N ALA A 511 -1.68 6.05 13.92
CA ALA A 511 -1.72 6.11 15.37
C ALA A 511 -0.32 5.92 15.98
N CYS A 512 0.44 4.93 15.51
CA CYS A 512 1.79 4.67 15.99
C CYS A 512 2.76 5.81 15.70
N LYS A 513 2.69 6.44 14.53
CA LYS A 513 3.49 7.63 14.21
C LYS A 513 3.21 8.78 15.18
N LEU A 514 1.93 9.07 15.46
CA LEU A 514 1.56 10.11 16.42
C LEU A 514 1.98 9.76 17.86
N VAL A 515 1.93 8.48 18.26
CA VAL A 515 2.43 8.02 19.56
C VAL A 515 3.94 8.25 19.66
N LEU A 516 4.71 7.95 18.63
CA LEU A 516 6.15 8.22 18.60
C LEU A 516 6.46 9.71 18.68
N GLU A 517 5.73 10.54 17.95
CA GLU A 517 5.91 12.00 17.98
C GLU A 517 5.52 12.60 19.33
N ALA A 518 4.38 12.22 19.91
CA ALA A 518 3.96 12.62 21.25
C ALA A 518 4.98 12.17 22.31
N GLY A 519 5.46 10.93 22.20
CA GLY A 519 6.56 10.43 23.05
C GLY A 519 7.83 11.23 22.90
N THR A 520 8.16 11.71 21.71
CA THR A 520 9.37 12.52 21.47
C THR A 520 9.26 13.93 22.06
N LYS A 521 8.14 14.61 21.81
CA LYS A 521 7.94 16.03 22.15
C LYS A 521 7.36 16.27 23.54
N GLY A 522 6.73 15.27 24.16
CA GLY A 522 6.13 15.41 25.49
C GLY A 522 7.20 15.59 26.59
N ASN A 523 6.84 16.35 27.62
CA ASN A 523 7.71 16.70 28.74
C ASN A 523 7.31 16.02 30.07
N GLY A 524 6.29 15.15 30.01
CA GLY A 524 5.72 14.43 31.15
C GLY A 524 4.47 15.13 31.72
N GLY A 525 3.52 14.30 32.19
CA GLY A 525 2.23 14.73 32.73
C GLY A 525 1.18 15.06 31.69
N GLU A 526 1.52 15.09 30.39
CA GLU A 526 0.56 15.43 29.35
C GLU A 526 -0.26 14.21 28.92
N ILE A 527 -1.52 14.48 28.56
CA ILE A 527 -2.36 13.56 27.78
C ILE A 527 -2.52 14.15 26.38
N PHE A 528 -1.90 13.53 25.41
CA PHE A 528 -2.02 13.88 24.02
C PHE A 528 -3.24 13.21 23.40
N VAL A 529 -4.12 14.01 22.82
CA VAL A 529 -5.37 13.59 22.18
C VAL A 529 -5.23 13.74 20.67
N PHE A 530 -5.43 12.68 19.93
CA PHE A 530 -5.26 12.70 18.48
C PHE A 530 -6.55 13.10 17.76
N ASP A 531 -6.40 13.94 16.73
CA ASP A 531 -7.50 14.28 15.82
C ASP A 531 -7.85 13.05 14.97
N MET A 532 -9.03 12.52 15.22
CA MET A 532 -9.53 11.30 14.56
C MET A 532 -10.19 11.57 13.19
N GLY A 533 -10.21 12.83 12.72
CA GLY A 533 -10.86 13.19 11.47
C GLY A 533 -12.38 13.06 11.49
N LYS A 534 -12.97 12.69 10.36
CA LYS A 534 -14.43 12.59 10.22
C LYS A 534 -14.97 11.27 10.77
N PRO A 535 -16.10 11.31 11.53
CA PRO A 535 -16.73 10.09 12.03
C PRO A 535 -17.41 9.30 10.90
N VAL A 536 -17.44 7.98 11.04
CA VAL A 536 -18.03 7.04 10.08
C VAL A 536 -19.20 6.31 10.71
N ARG A 537 -20.37 6.29 10.01
CA ARG A 537 -21.51 5.49 10.42
C ARG A 537 -21.25 4.01 10.15
N ILE A 538 -21.36 3.17 11.17
CA ILE A 538 -21.03 1.73 11.05
C ILE A 538 -21.96 1.00 10.08
N ALA A 539 -23.25 1.39 10.01
CA ALA A 539 -24.19 0.83 9.04
C ALA A 539 -23.78 1.11 7.59
N ASP A 540 -23.24 2.29 7.31
CA ASP A 540 -22.76 2.64 5.95
C ASP A 540 -21.45 1.91 5.62
N LEU A 541 -20.57 1.72 6.60
CA LEU A 541 -19.39 0.88 6.47
C LEU A 541 -19.78 -0.57 6.12
N ALA A 542 -20.76 -1.15 6.82
CA ALA A 542 -21.27 -2.48 6.54
C ALA A 542 -21.81 -2.61 5.11
N LYS A 543 -22.63 -1.64 4.67
CA LYS A 543 -23.16 -1.61 3.30
C LYS A 543 -22.04 -1.58 2.25
N ARG A 544 -21.01 -0.75 2.47
CA ARG A 544 -19.85 -0.66 1.56
C ARG A 544 -19.07 -1.96 1.50
N MET A 545 -18.85 -2.61 2.64
CA MET A 545 -18.14 -3.89 2.70
C MET A 545 -18.89 -5.01 1.98
N ILE A 546 -20.22 -5.11 2.17
CA ILE A 546 -21.07 -6.07 1.45
C ILE A 546 -20.96 -5.86 -0.06
N ARG A 547 -21.06 -4.59 -0.53
CA ARG A 547 -20.95 -4.27 -1.96
C ARG A 547 -19.55 -4.60 -2.53
N LEU A 548 -18.49 -4.23 -1.82
CA LEU A 548 -17.09 -4.52 -2.24
C LEU A 548 -16.81 -6.02 -2.37
N SER A 549 -17.40 -6.82 -1.49
CA SER A 549 -17.22 -8.28 -1.55
C SER A 549 -17.89 -8.94 -2.75
N GLY A 550 -18.77 -8.21 -3.48
CA GLY A 550 -19.58 -8.75 -4.56
C GLY A 550 -20.67 -9.74 -4.08
N ALA A 551 -20.83 -9.90 -2.76
CA ALA A 551 -21.81 -10.80 -2.19
C ALA A 551 -23.24 -10.29 -2.44
N LYS A 552 -24.14 -11.22 -2.81
CA LYS A 552 -25.55 -10.92 -3.07
C LYS A 552 -26.40 -11.43 -1.90
N ASN A 553 -27.48 -10.71 -1.59
CA ASN A 553 -28.48 -11.10 -0.60
C ASN A 553 -27.97 -11.19 0.85
N ILE A 554 -27.00 -10.35 1.22
CA ILE A 554 -26.58 -10.21 2.62
C ILE A 554 -27.35 -9.05 3.25
N GLU A 555 -28.06 -9.33 4.33
CA GLU A 555 -28.83 -8.36 5.11
C GLU A 555 -28.01 -7.82 6.28
N ILE A 556 -28.32 -6.59 6.69
CA ILE A 556 -27.80 -5.99 7.92
C ILE A 556 -28.83 -6.19 9.02
N GLN A 557 -28.45 -6.89 10.08
CA GLN A 557 -29.27 -7.11 11.26
C GLN A 557 -28.86 -6.15 12.38
N TYR A 558 -29.83 -5.44 12.97
CA TYR A 558 -29.59 -4.57 14.12
C TYR A 558 -29.86 -5.33 15.42
N THR A 559 -28.83 -5.35 16.30
CA THR A 559 -28.86 -6.20 17.51
C THR A 559 -29.13 -5.45 18.81
N GLY A 560 -29.18 -4.12 18.78
CA GLY A 560 -29.21 -3.27 19.98
C GLY A 560 -27.82 -2.98 20.53
N LEU A 561 -27.67 -1.87 21.25
CA LEU A 561 -26.41 -1.47 21.90
C LEU A 561 -26.03 -2.49 22.97
N ARG A 562 -24.75 -2.82 23.04
CA ARG A 562 -24.18 -3.74 24.05
C ARG A 562 -24.01 -3.03 25.39
N ALA A 563 -23.78 -3.82 26.44
CA ALA A 563 -23.40 -3.29 27.74
C ALA A 563 -22.16 -2.39 27.63
N GLY A 564 -22.26 -1.20 28.20
CA GLY A 564 -21.19 -0.19 28.20
C GLY A 564 -20.96 0.54 26.85
N GLU A 565 -21.71 0.23 25.79
CA GLU A 565 -21.49 0.82 24.48
C GLU A 565 -22.17 2.20 24.35
N LYS A 566 -21.41 3.19 23.86
CA LYS A 566 -21.90 4.54 23.50
C LYS A 566 -22.37 4.57 22.05
N LEU A 567 -23.44 5.35 21.77
CA LEU A 567 -23.87 5.66 20.40
C LEU A 567 -22.81 6.52 19.68
N TYR A 568 -22.24 7.49 20.41
CA TYR A 568 -21.18 8.42 19.97
C TYR A 568 -20.02 8.35 20.95
N GLU A 569 -18.80 8.18 20.47
CA GLU A 569 -17.59 8.25 21.30
C GLU A 569 -17.09 9.70 21.42
N GLU A 570 -16.60 10.06 22.60
CA GLU A 570 -16.06 11.37 22.90
C GLU A 570 -14.54 11.27 23.04
N VAL A 571 -13.81 12.16 22.42
CA VAL A 571 -12.33 12.19 22.50
C VAL A 571 -11.87 13.05 23.67
N LEU A 572 -12.72 13.98 24.12
CA LEU A 572 -12.51 14.91 25.22
C LEU A 572 -13.75 15.00 26.10
N ASN A 573 -13.55 15.21 27.39
CA ASN A 573 -14.62 15.55 28.33
C ASN A 573 -14.98 17.04 28.18
N ASP A 574 -16.23 17.42 28.47
CA ASP A 574 -16.71 18.81 28.46
C ASP A 574 -15.91 19.71 29.41
N GLU A 575 -15.37 19.16 30.51
CA GLU A 575 -14.52 19.86 31.47
C GLU A 575 -13.04 19.89 31.06
N GLU A 576 -12.60 19.02 30.14
CA GLU A 576 -11.24 18.96 29.62
C GLU A 576 -11.07 19.97 28.46
N GLY A 577 -10.68 21.21 28.75
CA GLY A 577 -10.20 22.13 27.70
C GLY A 577 -8.97 21.54 27.01
N THR A 578 -8.68 21.99 25.77
CA THR A 578 -7.46 21.59 25.08
C THR A 578 -6.51 22.76 24.86
N LEU A 579 -5.24 22.45 24.85
CA LEU A 579 -4.18 23.33 24.40
C LEU A 579 -3.67 22.86 23.01
N PRO A 580 -3.28 23.77 22.12
CA PRO A 580 -2.57 23.40 20.91
C PRO A 580 -1.25 22.72 21.24
N SER A 581 -0.84 21.80 20.41
CA SER A 581 0.46 21.13 20.53
C SER A 581 1.38 21.51 19.36
N PHE A 582 2.53 20.83 19.30
CA PHE A 582 3.53 20.93 18.23
C PHE A 582 3.04 20.38 16.87
N ASN A 583 1.98 19.58 16.84
CA ASN A 583 1.39 18.98 15.63
C ASN A 583 -0.11 19.32 15.56
N PRO A 584 -0.64 19.83 14.43
CA PRO A 584 -2.06 20.18 14.32
C PRO A 584 -3.02 18.98 14.51
N LYS A 585 -2.54 17.76 14.32
CA LYS A 585 -3.30 16.51 14.56
C LYS A 585 -3.22 16.02 16.01
N ILE A 586 -2.50 16.71 16.88
CA ILE A 586 -2.37 16.39 18.30
C ILE A 586 -2.80 17.61 19.13
N ARG A 587 -3.59 17.38 20.16
CA ARG A 587 -3.96 18.37 21.19
C ARG A 587 -3.53 17.89 22.55
N ILE A 588 -3.32 18.77 23.49
CA ILE A 588 -3.01 18.44 24.89
C ILE A 588 -4.28 18.65 25.71
N ALA A 589 -4.76 17.61 26.39
CA ALA A 589 -5.89 17.73 27.31
C ALA A 589 -5.46 18.44 28.60
N LYS A 590 -6.26 19.39 29.05
CA LYS A 590 -6.15 19.96 30.39
C LYS A 590 -6.84 19.02 31.36
N VAL A 591 -6.09 18.34 32.18
CA VAL A 591 -6.58 17.36 33.14
C VAL A 591 -6.52 17.86 34.57
N ARG A 592 -7.32 17.27 35.46
CA ARG A 592 -7.27 17.54 36.90
C ARG A 592 -5.95 17.07 37.46
N GLU A 593 -5.46 17.79 38.46
CA GLU A 593 -4.32 17.35 39.24
C GLU A 593 -4.74 16.37 40.33
N TYR A 594 -3.96 15.31 40.50
CA TYR A 594 -4.22 14.26 41.48
C TYR A 594 -3.09 14.20 42.51
N ASP A 595 -3.45 13.90 43.76
CA ASP A 595 -2.46 13.60 44.81
C ASP A 595 -2.02 12.14 44.71
N TYR A 596 -0.72 11.92 44.65
CA TYR A 596 -0.15 10.58 44.46
C TYR A 596 -0.46 9.61 45.61
N GLU A 597 -0.34 10.06 46.87
CA GLU A 597 -0.57 9.18 48.02
C GLU A 597 -2.02 8.66 48.06
N GLN A 598 -2.98 9.56 47.79
CA GLN A 598 -4.39 9.19 47.71
C GLN A 598 -4.63 8.23 46.56
N VAL A 599 -4.14 8.55 45.35
CA VAL A 599 -4.33 7.70 44.15
C VAL A 599 -3.67 6.33 44.34
N ASN A 600 -2.46 6.29 44.88
CA ASN A 600 -1.77 5.03 45.15
C ASN A 600 -2.54 4.16 46.15
N THR A 601 -3.07 4.76 47.21
CA THR A 601 -3.90 4.07 48.21
C THR A 601 -5.15 3.50 47.59
N ASP A 602 -5.90 4.31 46.81
CA ASP A 602 -7.12 3.90 46.13
C ASP A 602 -6.89 2.79 45.11
N VAL A 603 -5.80 2.88 44.34
CA VAL A 603 -5.42 1.85 43.38
C VAL A 603 -5.03 0.54 44.09
N MET A 604 -4.28 0.60 45.15
CA MET A 604 -3.89 -0.61 45.90
C MET A 604 -5.09 -1.29 46.59
N GLU A 605 -6.03 -0.50 47.10
CA GLU A 605 -7.30 -1.01 47.61
C GLU A 605 -8.13 -1.68 46.54
N LEU A 606 -8.28 -1.02 45.37
CA LEU A 606 -8.98 -1.58 44.20
C LEU A 606 -8.36 -2.89 43.72
N VAL A 607 -7.03 -2.96 43.65
CA VAL A 607 -6.29 -4.19 43.32
C VAL A 607 -6.56 -5.29 44.34
N SER A 608 -6.55 -4.97 45.64
CA SER A 608 -6.90 -5.93 46.67
C SER A 608 -8.32 -6.46 46.54
N ILE A 609 -9.29 -5.56 46.32
CA ILE A 609 -10.68 -5.93 46.09
C ILE A 609 -10.84 -6.80 44.82
N SER A 610 -10.05 -6.56 43.77
CA SER A 610 -10.14 -7.34 42.52
C SER A 610 -9.86 -8.83 42.70
N HIS A 611 -9.07 -9.21 43.72
CA HIS A 611 -8.78 -10.60 44.06
C HIS A 611 -9.92 -11.30 44.81
N THR A 612 -10.95 -10.58 45.23
CA THR A 612 -12.14 -11.18 45.83
C THR A 612 -13.11 -11.71 44.79
N TYR A 613 -12.97 -11.26 43.51
CA TYR A 613 -13.90 -11.54 42.40
C TYR A 613 -15.33 -11.09 42.65
N ASP A 614 -15.58 -10.18 43.61
CA ASP A 614 -16.87 -9.51 43.82
C ASP A 614 -17.00 -8.35 42.84
N GLU A 615 -17.63 -8.63 41.70
CA GLU A 615 -17.74 -7.69 40.59
C GLU A 615 -18.43 -6.38 40.98
N MET A 616 -19.49 -6.45 41.80
CA MET A 616 -20.22 -5.26 42.24
C MET A 616 -19.36 -4.38 43.14
N ASN A 617 -18.58 -4.98 44.02
CA ASN A 617 -17.68 -4.24 44.91
C ASN A 617 -16.50 -3.63 44.15
N ILE A 618 -15.95 -4.36 43.17
CA ILE A 618 -14.89 -3.85 42.27
C ILE A 618 -15.39 -2.61 41.55
N VAL A 619 -16.56 -2.69 40.89
CA VAL A 619 -17.10 -1.57 40.10
C VAL A 619 -17.52 -0.41 41.00
N ARG A 620 -18.02 -0.65 42.20
CA ARG A 620 -18.30 0.39 43.19
C ARG A 620 -17.05 1.17 43.55
N LYS A 621 -15.94 0.49 43.82
CA LYS A 621 -14.64 1.16 44.06
C LYS A 621 -14.13 1.91 42.84
N MET A 622 -14.28 1.35 41.63
CA MET A 622 -13.94 2.05 40.38
C MET A 622 -14.70 3.38 40.25
N LYS A 623 -16.02 3.42 40.56
CA LYS A 623 -16.81 4.64 40.52
C LYS A 623 -16.44 5.66 41.60
N GLN A 624 -15.91 5.21 42.74
CA GLN A 624 -15.35 6.12 43.76
C GLN A 624 -14.08 6.81 43.27
N ILE A 625 -13.23 6.09 42.56
CA ILE A 625 -11.98 6.64 41.98
C ILE A 625 -12.28 7.54 40.77
N VAL A 626 -13.27 7.16 39.96
CA VAL A 626 -13.69 7.86 38.72
C VAL A 626 -15.16 8.21 38.82
N PRO A 627 -15.51 9.36 39.46
CA PRO A 627 -16.91 9.75 39.66
C PRO A 627 -17.70 9.98 38.37
N GLU A 628 -17.01 10.32 37.27
CA GLU A 628 -17.58 10.47 35.94
C GLU A 628 -17.96 9.14 35.26
N PHE A 629 -17.61 7.98 35.86
CA PHE A 629 -18.00 6.68 35.34
C PHE A 629 -19.49 6.42 35.56
N LYS A 630 -20.28 6.48 34.47
CA LYS A 630 -21.71 6.19 34.43
C LYS A 630 -21.97 4.98 33.53
N SER A 631 -22.38 3.86 34.13
CA SER A 631 -22.62 2.62 33.40
C SER A 631 -23.82 2.72 32.46
N LYS A 632 -23.70 2.26 31.21
CA LYS A 632 -24.81 2.23 30.25
C LYS A 632 -25.13 0.80 29.84
N ASN A 633 -26.41 0.44 29.83
CA ASN A 633 -26.87 -0.88 29.43
C ASN A 633 -26.14 -2.04 30.16
N SER A 634 -25.75 -1.82 31.40
CA SER A 634 -24.95 -2.74 32.20
C SER A 634 -25.63 -3.00 33.55
N VAL A 635 -25.42 -4.15 34.14
CA VAL A 635 -25.87 -4.48 35.52
C VAL A 635 -25.32 -3.51 36.55
N TYR A 636 -24.19 -2.86 36.25
CA TYR A 636 -23.52 -1.89 37.14
C TYR A 636 -24.17 -0.50 37.13
N ALA A 637 -25.26 -0.30 36.36
CA ALA A 637 -26.03 0.96 36.41
C ALA A 637 -26.72 1.16 37.76
N GLU A 638 -26.94 0.09 38.54
CA GLU A 638 -27.44 0.18 39.89
C GLU A 638 -26.52 0.91 40.87
N LEU A 639 -25.26 1.08 40.50
CA LEU A 639 -24.21 1.77 41.29
C LEU A 639 -24.03 3.24 40.90
N ASP A 640 -24.78 3.77 39.92
CA ASP A 640 -24.64 5.14 39.38
C ASP A 640 -25.19 6.23 40.31
#